data_a65ea020601b659816fb466cc566c806
#
_entry.id   a65ea020601b659816fb466cc566c806
#
_cell.length_a   1.000
_cell.length_b   1.000
_cell.length_c   1.000
_cell.angle_alpha   90.00
_cell.angle_beta   90.00
_cell.angle_gamma   90.00
#
_symmetry.space_group_name_H-M   'P 1'
#
loop_
_entity.id
_entity.type
_entity.pdbx_description
1 polymer ?
#
loop_
_entity_poly.entity_id
_entity_poly.type
_entity_poly.pdbx_seq_one_letter_code
_entity_poly.pdbx_strand_id
1 'polypeptide(L)'
;MSRLSLIRTLVASFLVIGAPAVEAQLNSQEQRVATLLANASGQQRPSVQVDPILSKVARARAADMAKRHYFAHVNPDGHGPNYLVRQAGYPLPAGYDQSAAGNNIESAAAGDHTADEAWSGWMGSAPHKKHLLAQDAFYAAQTALGVGYYFDANSEYQHYWVVLTAPPPGPALSILSPAANAGLTVAQASISGTSGGSPAAARVEYRLENAGGVGPITNATGTTAWSALVTGLTPGPNTIRVRSVDAAGSTIKELTRTFRYVVLKPLVVDIEGTGAVPAGFLGTSQRELGVRYSLTAKPAVGWLFDHWSGSMESSSATASFVMVEGFALTAHFRINPFYSLKGAYNGLVQAEEPTHASSGFLKLSMGVTGAFSGRIALGGKAYAFNGKFDRAGAAQVVIRRPQLPSLTLSLTLDLNEGAKQITGTVTDGTFVAALAADQALPAPGKHFAGGRYTISLPPNSTQTSVAAPTSPGAALLVVSAAGVATLSGTLADGRVFTASATVSKDGVLPIYVPLLSGTGSVAGRAIFNAATGALDGTLRWTKPERLTDRYFPAAFATGIEVIGARYVPPKPGVIALTVAAMPGNTALQLSGGDLQNTMQQLATLSSTNVITILDPELPKLVLAITPATGRFTGSFLHPITNATSRISGVILQDRNAAAGFFLGQSASGIAAFAPAP
;
A
#
# COMPACT_ATOMS: atom_id res chain seq x y z
N MET A 1 5.09 41.87 -43.93
CA MET A 1 5.60 43.09 -43.25
C MET A 1 5.82 42.71 -41.81
N SER A 2 7.03 42.41 -41.53
CA SER A 2 8.09 43.04 -40.70
C SER A 2 7.77 42.89 -39.18
N ARG A 3 8.67 42.48 -38.31
CA ARG A 3 10.13 42.48 -38.25
C ARG A 3 10.59 41.43 -37.23
N LEU A 4 11.56 40.58 -37.65
CA LEU A 4 12.44 39.87 -36.69
C LEU A 4 13.28 40.90 -35.94
N SER A 5 13.34 40.77 -34.61
CA SER A 5 14.35 41.43 -33.78
C SER A 5 15.27 40.35 -33.21
N LEU A 6 16.48 40.28 -33.75
CA LEU A 6 17.59 39.47 -33.23
C LEU A 6 18.19 40.21 -32.04
N ILE A 7 18.05 39.68 -30.83
CA ILE A 7 18.87 40.12 -29.71
C ILE A 7 20.10 39.20 -29.65
N ARG A 8 21.25 39.70 -30.10
CA ARG A 8 22.56 39.14 -29.86
C ARG A 8 22.97 39.51 -28.41
N THR A 9 22.91 38.53 -27.52
CA THR A 9 23.54 38.69 -26.19
C THR A 9 25.05 38.48 -26.34
N LEU A 10 25.81 39.58 -26.21
CA LEU A 10 27.25 39.57 -26.11
C LEU A 10 27.62 38.99 -24.72
N VAL A 11 28.18 37.77 -24.68
CA VAL A 11 28.80 37.22 -23.48
C VAL A 11 30.20 37.88 -23.37
N ALA A 12 30.31 38.91 -22.55
CA ALA A 12 31.58 39.45 -22.14
C ALA A 12 32.27 38.47 -21.17
N SER A 13 33.27 37.76 -21.65
CA SER A 13 34.17 36.98 -20.79
C SER A 13 34.98 37.94 -19.94
N PHE A 14 34.61 38.15 -18.70
CA PHE A 14 35.48 38.80 -17.71
C PHE A 14 36.57 37.80 -17.33
N LEU A 15 37.76 38.01 -17.89
CA LEU A 15 38.99 37.42 -17.40
C LEU A 15 39.34 38.11 -16.07
N VAL A 16 38.94 37.51 -14.95
CA VAL A 16 39.43 37.95 -13.64
C VAL A 16 40.87 37.48 -13.54
N ILE A 17 41.81 38.35 -13.90
CA ILE A 17 43.20 38.20 -13.52
C ILE A 17 43.21 38.41 -12.01
N GLY A 18 43.23 37.32 -11.24
CA GLY A 18 43.50 37.35 -9.82
C GLY A 18 44.91 37.97 -9.63
N ALA A 19 44.97 39.15 -9.02
CA ALA A 19 46.25 39.69 -8.57
C ALA A 19 46.91 38.63 -7.70
N PRO A 20 48.25 38.36 -7.88
CA PRO A 20 48.96 37.48 -6.98
C PRO A 20 48.77 38.02 -5.57
N ALA A 21 48.42 37.14 -4.62
CA ALA A 21 48.40 37.49 -3.21
C ALA A 21 49.80 38.02 -2.90
N VAL A 22 49.86 39.31 -2.57
CA VAL A 22 51.08 39.91 -2.03
C VAL A 22 51.34 39.16 -0.73
N GLU A 23 52.23 38.22 -0.70
CA GLU A 23 52.76 37.65 0.54
C GLU A 23 53.09 38.83 1.43
N ALA A 24 52.56 38.86 2.65
CA ALA A 24 52.82 39.95 3.58
C ALA A 24 54.26 39.87 4.01
N GLN A 25 55.10 40.44 3.18
CA GLN A 25 56.56 40.49 3.39
C GLN A 25 56.83 41.24 4.71
N LEU A 26 57.54 40.59 5.62
CA LEU A 26 57.93 41.20 6.89
C LEU A 26 58.80 42.44 6.59
N ASN A 27 58.59 43.51 7.32
CA ASN A 27 59.51 44.66 7.27
C ASN A 27 60.85 44.29 7.92
N SER A 28 61.86 45.15 7.81
CA SER A 28 63.24 44.88 8.30
C SER A 28 63.24 44.54 9.81
N GLN A 29 62.47 45.21 10.61
CA GLN A 29 62.37 44.98 12.05
C GLN A 29 61.68 43.64 12.38
N GLU A 30 60.57 43.38 11.72
CA GLU A 30 59.85 42.09 11.86
C GLU A 30 60.69 40.91 11.38
N GLN A 31 61.43 41.08 10.26
CA GLN A 31 62.34 40.07 9.74
C GLN A 31 63.52 39.80 10.72
N ARG A 32 64.00 40.84 11.41
CA ARG A 32 65.00 40.69 12.42
C ARG A 32 64.52 39.85 13.60
N VAL A 33 63.35 40.14 14.13
CA VAL A 33 62.74 39.33 15.19
C VAL A 33 62.54 37.89 14.76
N ALA A 34 62.02 37.66 13.55
CA ALA A 34 61.79 36.29 13.03
C ALA A 34 63.15 35.53 12.93
N THR A 35 64.22 36.22 12.49
CA THR A 35 65.57 35.65 12.40
C THR A 35 66.12 35.30 13.76
N LEU A 36 65.99 36.22 14.75
CA LEU A 36 66.41 36.00 16.13
C LEU A 36 65.72 34.82 16.75
N LEU A 37 64.36 34.71 16.56
CA LEU A 37 63.59 33.60 17.08
C LEU A 37 64.01 32.27 16.45
N ALA A 38 64.15 32.23 15.12
CA ALA A 38 64.41 30.98 14.40
C ALA A 38 65.83 30.43 14.73
N ASN A 39 66.83 31.32 14.95
CA ASN A 39 68.23 30.96 15.17
C ASN A 39 68.63 31.02 16.64
N ALA A 40 67.70 31.22 17.57
CA ALA A 40 68.06 31.37 18.99
C ALA A 40 68.68 30.10 19.57
N SER A 41 69.75 30.29 20.35
CA SER A 41 70.31 29.21 21.16
C SER A 41 69.22 28.75 22.18
N GLY A 42 68.84 27.47 22.12
CA GLY A 42 67.79 26.90 22.97
C GLY A 42 66.39 26.88 22.34
N GLN A 43 66.23 27.26 21.05
CA GLN A 43 65.03 27.07 20.31
C GLN A 43 64.65 25.56 20.19
N GLN A 44 63.48 25.15 20.65
CA GLN A 44 63.07 23.76 20.64
C GLN A 44 62.04 23.42 19.51
N ARG A 45 61.65 24.44 18.72
CA ARG A 45 60.88 24.17 17.52
C ARG A 45 61.76 23.57 16.43
N PRO A 46 61.29 22.47 15.76
CA PRO A 46 62.12 21.87 14.67
C PRO A 46 62.23 22.76 13.45
N SER A 47 61.29 23.67 13.24
CA SER A 47 61.34 24.73 12.21
C SER A 47 60.39 25.85 12.61
N VAL A 48 60.54 27.03 12.02
CA VAL A 48 59.64 28.17 12.18
C VAL A 48 59.34 28.74 10.80
N GLN A 49 58.06 28.88 10.46
CA GLN A 49 57.61 29.40 9.17
C GLN A 49 56.71 30.62 9.37
N VAL A 50 57.01 31.68 8.63
CA VAL A 50 56.18 32.90 8.69
C VAL A 50 54.84 32.63 8.05
N ASP A 51 53.76 32.92 8.80
CA ASP A 51 52.40 32.81 8.34
C ASP A 51 51.80 34.21 8.08
N PRO A 52 51.20 34.45 6.91
CA PRO A 52 50.67 35.76 6.52
C PRO A 52 49.47 36.20 7.38
N ILE A 53 48.62 35.29 7.86
CA ILE A 53 47.49 35.64 8.72
C ILE A 53 47.99 36.04 10.09
N LEU A 54 48.86 35.24 10.69
CA LEU A 54 49.46 35.58 11.99
C LEU A 54 50.22 36.91 11.93
N SER A 55 51.02 37.15 10.87
CA SER A 55 51.75 38.41 10.69
C SER A 55 50.82 39.61 10.54
N LYS A 56 49.70 39.45 9.78
CA LYS A 56 48.68 40.49 9.67
C LYS A 56 48.03 40.82 11.02
N VAL A 57 47.69 39.80 11.81
CA VAL A 57 47.10 39.98 13.13
C VAL A 57 48.12 40.60 14.10
N ALA A 58 49.39 40.15 14.09
CA ALA A 58 50.45 40.71 14.93
C ALA A 58 50.65 42.21 14.68
N ARG A 59 50.71 42.64 13.40
CA ARG A 59 50.77 44.07 13.03
C ARG A 59 49.54 44.84 13.50
N ALA A 60 48.35 44.28 13.28
CA ALA A 60 47.11 44.92 13.73
C ALA A 60 47.09 45.10 15.27
N ARG A 61 47.61 44.12 16.01
CA ARG A 61 47.70 44.16 17.47
C ARG A 61 48.71 45.25 17.93
N ALA A 62 49.91 45.30 17.34
CA ALA A 62 50.90 46.31 17.65
C ALA A 62 50.36 47.73 17.39
N ALA A 63 49.70 47.94 16.25
CA ALA A 63 49.05 49.20 15.89
C ALA A 63 47.86 49.55 16.79
N ASP A 64 47.06 48.58 17.21
CA ASP A 64 45.92 48.81 18.11
C ASP A 64 46.39 49.27 19.49
N MET A 65 47.44 48.66 20.06
CA MET A 65 48.03 49.06 21.33
C MET A 65 48.56 50.49 21.27
N ALA A 66 49.24 50.85 20.21
CA ALA A 66 49.76 52.21 20.03
C ALA A 66 48.61 53.23 19.91
N LYS A 67 47.64 53.03 19.03
CA LYS A 67 46.58 53.97 18.70
C LYS A 67 45.55 54.16 19.81
N ARG A 68 45.32 53.11 20.61
CA ARG A 68 44.32 53.15 21.69
C ARG A 68 44.97 53.33 23.07
N HIS A 69 46.27 53.59 23.14
CA HIS A 69 47.05 53.87 24.34
C HIS A 69 46.90 52.80 25.44
N TYR A 70 47.14 51.54 25.10
CA TYR A 70 47.17 50.43 26.08
C TYR A 70 48.33 49.46 25.77
N PHE A 71 48.74 48.75 26.81
CA PHE A 71 49.69 47.64 26.65
C PHE A 71 49.22 46.46 27.47
N ALA A 72 48.56 45.52 26.80
CA ALA A 72 47.99 44.32 27.42
C ALA A 72 47.68 43.23 26.35
N HIS A 73 47.62 41.98 26.76
CA HIS A 73 47.24 40.87 25.88
C HIS A 73 45.75 40.91 25.48
N VAL A 74 44.89 41.53 26.27
CA VAL A 74 43.48 41.73 25.96
C VAL A 74 43.26 43.16 25.56
N ASN A 75 42.63 43.38 24.41
CA ASN A 75 42.35 44.73 23.94
C ASN A 75 41.18 45.37 24.70
N PRO A 76 40.94 46.70 24.59
CA PRO A 76 39.83 47.36 25.27
C PRO A 76 38.43 46.83 24.93
N ASP A 77 38.27 46.05 23.86
CA ASP A 77 37.02 45.37 23.49
C ASP A 77 36.84 44.00 24.15
N GLY A 78 37.78 43.58 25.00
CA GLY A 78 37.77 42.31 25.70
C GLY A 78 38.30 41.13 24.86
N HIS A 79 38.96 41.40 23.73
CA HIS A 79 39.45 40.35 22.83
C HIS A 79 40.95 40.09 22.99
N GLY A 80 41.33 38.85 23.27
CA GLY A 80 42.68 38.36 23.31
C GLY A 80 43.20 37.83 21.95
N PRO A 81 44.50 37.48 21.86
CA PRO A 81 45.11 37.06 20.60
C PRO A 81 44.51 35.80 19.98
N ASN A 82 44.06 34.81 20.77
CA ASN A 82 43.40 33.61 20.25
C ASN A 82 42.14 33.95 19.48
N TYR A 83 41.30 34.84 20.04
CA TYR A 83 40.08 35.31 19.39
C TYR A 83 40.39 36.03 18.07
N LEU A 84 41.38 36.96 18.11
CA LEU A 84 41.72 37.79 16.96
C LEU A 84 42.28 36.99 15.78
N VAL A 85 43.11 35.97 16.03
CA VAL A 85 43.61 35.12 14.94
C VAL A 85 42.50 34.24 14.34
N ARG A 86 41.56 33.75 15.15
CA ARG A 86 40.39 33.03 14.63
C ARG A 86 39.47 33.92 13.78
N GLN A 87 39.21 35.16 14.20
CA GLN A 87 38.46 36.13 13.42
C GLN A 87 39.16 36.48 12.10
N ALA A 88 40.47 36.45 12.06
CA ALA A 88 41.26 36.64 10.84
C ALA A 88 41.28 35.39 9.93
N GLY A 89 40.62 34.25 10.34
CA GLY A 89 40.51 33.02 9.57
C GLY A 89 41.63 32.00 9.83
N TYR A 90 42.47 32.20 10.87
CA TYR A 90 43.47 31.21 11.25
C TYR A 90 42.83 30.04 12.00
N PRO A 91 43.00 28.78 11.57
CA PRO A 91 42.31 27.62 12.18
C PRO A 91 43.04 27.15 13.46
N LEU A 92 43.00 27.98 14.51
CA LEU A 92 43.58 27.63 15.80
C LEU A 92 42.83 26.45 16.43
N PRO A 93 43.49 25.34 16.84
CA PRO A 93 42.85 24.14 17.35
C PRO A 93 41.94 24.38 18.54
N ALA A 94 40.94 23.48 18.74
CA ALA A 94 39.98 23.57 19.83
C ALA A 94 40.60 23.46 21.24
N GLY A 95 41.80 22.87 21.37
CA GLY A 95 42.54 22.80 22.63
C GLY A 95 43.18 24.14 23.10
N TYR A 96 43.10 25.18 22.25
CA TYR A 96 43.49 26.54 22.63
C TYR A 96 42.32 27.28 23.28
N ASP A 97 42.61 28.13 24.26
CA ASP A 97 41.57 28.87 24.99
C ASP A 97 40.56 29.49 24.03
N GLN A 98 39.29 29.14 24.22
CA GLN A 98 38.18 29.58 23.38
C GLN A 98 37.51 30.85 23.88
N SER A 99 37.89 31.35 25.07
CA SER A 99 37.34 32.58 25.61
C SER A 99 37.71 33.78 24.75
N ALA A 100 36.90 34.84 24.82
CA ALA A 100 37.20 36.09 24.09
C ALA A 100 38.55 36.68 24.51
N ALA A 101 38.95 36.52 25.75
CA ALA A 101 40.20 37.05 26.32
C ALA A 101 41.40 36.08 26.22
N GLY A 102 41.21 34.88 25.61
CA GLY A 102 42.22 33.81 25.57
C GLY A 102 43.56 34.22 24.95
N ASN A 103 44.66 33.82 25.60
CA ASN A 103 46.02 33.98 25.10
C ASN A 103 46.84 32.69 25.32
N ASN A 104 47.17 31.99 24.26
CA ASN A 104 48.10 30.86 24.22
C ASN A 104 49.22 31.05 23.17
N ILE A 105 49.30 32.22 22.51
CA ILE A 105 50.06 32.38 21.27
C ILE A 105 50.84 33.67 21.16
N GLU A 106 50.66 34.63 22.11
CA GLU A 106 51.25 35.97 21.98
C GLU A 106 52.33 36.25 23.01
N SER A 107 53.41 36.81 22.54
CA SER A 107 54.36 37.60 23.34
C SER A 107 54.38 39.03 22.79
N ALA A 108 54.29 40.00 23.68
CA ALA A 108 54.29 41.42 23.33
C ALA A 108 55.41 42.17 24.10
N ALA A 109 55.94 43.25 23.48
CA ALA A 109 56.86 44.16 24.11
C ALA A 109 56.52 45.60 23.68
N ALA A 110 56.89 46.59 24.49
CA ALA A 110 56.69 47.98 24.19
C ALA A 110 57.83 48.85 24.79
N GLY A 111 58.24 49.91 24.09
CA GLY A 111 59.29 50.83 24.51
C GLY A 111 60.68 50.51 23.95
N ASP A 112 60.86 49.29 23.45
CA ASP A 112 62.15 48.88 22.86
C ASP A 112 62.31 49.48 21.45
N HIS A 113 63.45 50.19 21.18
CA HIS A 113 63.63 50.89 19.92
C HIS A 113 64.09 50.01 18.76
N THR A 114 64.66 48.85 19.05
CA THR A 114 65.14 47.90 18.06
C THR A 114 64.68 46.49 18.30
N ALA A 115 64.65 45.66 17.25
CA ALA A 115 64.31 44.24 17.35
C ALA A 115 65.22 43.47 18.31
N ASP A 116 66.48 43.84 18.42
CA ASP A 116 67.47 43.20 19.31
C ASP A 116 67.21 43.57 20.79
N GLU A 117 66.75 44.78 21.09
CA GLU A 117 66.34 45.20 22.43
C GLU A 117 65.09 44.48 22.85
N ALA A 118 64.02 44.45 22.00
CA ALA A 118 62.77 43.70 22.29
C ALA A 118 63.06 42.22 22.51
N TRP A 119 63.94 41.62 21.70
CA TRP A 119 64.40 40.26 21.88
C TRP A 119 65.09 40.05 23.24
N SER A 120 66.03 40.95 23.59
CA SER A 120 66.72 40.91 24.88
C SER A 120 65.77 40.99 26.06
N GLY A 121 64.75 41.90 25.97
CA GLY A 121 63.72 42.04 26.96
C GLY A 121 62.88 40.73 27.13
N TRP A 122 62.42 40.11 26.03
CA TRP A 122 61.77 38.85 26.09
C TRP A 122 62.60 37.71 26.66
N MET A 123 63.89 37.65 26.33
CA MET A 123 64.81 36.64 26.87
C MET A 123 65.16 36.85 28.35
N GLY A 124 64.92 38.04 28.89
CA GLY A 124 64.95 38.32 30.31
C GLY A 124 63.72 37.90 31.09
N SER A 125 62.61 37.62 30.40
CA SER A 125 61.35 37.26 31.01
C SER A 125 61.06 35.74 30.88
N ALA A 126 60.93 35.04 32.00
CA ALA A 126 60.75 33.60 31.99
C ALA A 126 59.51 33.13 31.19
N PRO A 127 58.33 33.79 31.28
CA PRO A 127 57.12 33.42 30.47
C PRO A 127 57.36 33.63 28.95
N HIS A 128 57.92 34.78 28.55
CA HIS A 128 58.26 35.07 27.15
C HIS A 128 59.30 34.09 26.60
N LYS A 129 60.39 33.87 27.38
CA LYS A 129 61.42 32.89 27.03
C LYS A 129 60.82 31.47 26.84
N LYS A 130 59.92 31.05 27.72
CA LYS A 130 59.27 29.78 27.62
C LYS A 130 58.43 29.67 26.31
N HIS A 131 57.69 30.72 25.95
CA HIS A 131 56.89 30.75 24.73
C HIS A 131 57.76 30.82 23.49
N LEU A 132 58.65 31.83 23.40
CA LEU A 132 59.46 32.13 22.20
C LEU A 132 60.46 31.05 21.86
N LEU A 133 61.12 30.42 22.86
CA LEU A 133 62.00 29.27 22.68
C LEU A 133 61.32 27.91 22.70
N ALA A 134 60.00 27.89 22.88
CA ALA A 134 59.20 26.64 22.90
C ALA A 134 59.66 25.63 23.99
N GLN A 135 59.90 26.10 25.21
CA GLN A 135 60.48 25.29 26.31
C GLN A 135 59.49 24.23 26.91
N ASP A 136 58.42 23.93 26.20
CA ASP A 136 57.55 22.78 26.45
C ASP A 136 56.90 22.26 25.16
N ALA A 137 56.32 21.08 25.23
CA ALA A 137 55.68 20.42 24.07
C ALA A 137 54.53 21.24 23.47
N PHE A 138 53.81 22.03 24.27
CA PHE A 138 52.72 22.87 23.80
C PHE A 138 53.20 23.96 22.86
N TYR A 139 54.23 24.68 23.26
CA TYR A 139 54.83 25.73 22.42
C TYR A 139 55.73 25.17 21.29
N ALA A 140 56.31 23.99 21.48
CA ALA A 140 57.11 23.34 20.43
C ALA A 140 56.27 22.96 19.21
N ALA A 141 54.97 22.70 19.39
CA ALA A 141 54.02 22.43 18.30
C ALA A 141 53.64 23.71 17.50
N GLN A 142 53.92 24.90 17.99
CA GLN A 142 53.57 26.19 17.38
C GLN A 142 54.61 26.64 16.39
N THR A 143 54.72 26.00 15.24
CA THR A 143 55.78 26.25 14.24
C THR A 143 55.43 27.33 13.21
N ALA A 144 54.18 27.82 13.17
CA ALA A 144 53.79 28.98 12.39
C ALA A 144 54.04 30.27 13.20
N LEU A 145 54.59 31.28 12.57
CA LEU A 145 55.03 32.53 13.18
C LEU A 145 54.40 33.75 12.52
N GLY A 146 53.91 34.70 13.31
CA GLY A 146 53.59 36.05 12.89
C GLY A 146 54.36 37.05 13.71
N VAL A 147 54.99 38.03 13.06
CA VAL A 147 55.64 39.16 13.72
C VAL A 147 54.94 40.44 13.28
N GLY A 148 54.76 41.33 14.22
CA GLY A 148 54.18 42.65 13.99
C GLY A 148 54.99 43.72 14.76
N TYR A 149 55.33 44.76 14.08
CA TYR A 149 55.95 45.96 14.64
C TYR A 149 55.21 47.20 14.21
N TYR A 150 55.00 48.12 15.16
CA TYR A 150 54.39 49.40 14.87
C TYR A 150 55.04 50.51 15.68
N PHE A 151 55.34 51.65 15.01
CA PHE A 151 55.90 52.84 15.60
C PHE A 151 54.86 54.00 15.53
N ASP A 152 54.68 54.67 16.66
CA ASP A 152 53.83 55.87 16.76
C ASP A 152 54.48 56.83 17.77
N ALA A 153 55.05 57.95 17.29
CA ALA A 153 55.70 58.91 18.12
C ALA A 153 54.79 59.57 19.18
N ASN A 154 53.48 59.51 19.00
CA ASN A 154 52.45 60.11 19.90
C ASN A 154 51.91 59.12 20.94
N SER A 155 52.32 57.87 20.88
CA SER A 155 51.90 56.87 21.85
C SER A 155 52.88 56.79 23.05
N GLU A 156 52.36 56.23 24.17
CA GLU A 156 53.13 56.18 25.44
C GLU A 156 54.54 55.49 25.30
N TYR A 157 54.55 54.35 24.60
CA TYR A 157 55.79 53.56 24.44
C TYR A 157 56.49 53.77 23.08
N GLN A 158 55.89 54.46 22.16
CA GLN A 158 56.31 54.72 20.78
C GLN A 158 56.51 53.45 19.92
N HIS A 159 57.17 52.44 20.42
CA HIS A 159 57.51 51.19 19.75
C HIS A 159 56.74 50.04 20.35
N TYR A 160 56.02 49.27 19.51
CA TYR A 160 55.19 48.12 19.93
C TYR A 160 55.51 46.89 19.07
N TRP A 161 55.74 45.77 19.75
CA TRP A 161 56.14 44.52 19.18
C TRP A 161 55.22 43.44 19.56
N VAL A 162 54.79 42.57 18.61
CA VAL A 162 53.97 41.42 18.84
C VAL A 162 54.54 40.23 18.08
N VAL A 163 54.70 39.13 18.78
CA VAL A 163 55.05 37.83 18.21
C VAL A 163 53.88 36.88 18.50
N LEU A 164 53.31 36.32 17.46
CA LEU A 164 52.31 35.26 17.52
C LEU A 164 52.92 33.96 17.03
N THR A 165 52.75 32.87 17.80
CA THR A 165 53.08 31.53 17.32
C THR A 165 51.89 30.62 17.45
N ALA A 166 51.68 29.75 16.46
CA ALA A 166 50.55 28.82 16.46
C ALA A 166 50.95 27.50 15.78
N PRO A 167 50.24 26.38 16.04
CA PRO A 167 50.44 25.20 15.23
C PRO A 167 50.04 25.51 13.77
N PRO A 168 50.81 25.02 12.79
CA PRO A 168 50.50 25.27 11.39
C PRO A 168 49.12 24.66 11.04
N PRO A 169 48.34 25.29 10.14
CA PRO A 169 47.13 24.71 9.66
C PRO A 169 47.36 23.28 9.16
N GLY A 170 46.51 22.34 9.58
CA GLY A 170 46.57 20.96 9.08
C GLY A 170 46.44 20.90 7.56
N PRO A 171 46.72 19.75 6.93
CA PRO A 171 46.72 19.64 5.48
C PRO A 171 45.35 19.98 4.91
N ALA A 172 45.29 20.91 3.99
CA ALA A 172 44.09 21.33 3.28
C ALA A 172 44.16 20.92 1.81
N LEU A 173 43.02 20.47 1.28
CA LEU A 173 42.83 20.23 -0.15
C LEU A 173 41.40 20.63 -0.49
N SER A 174 41.21 21.36 -1.60
CA SER A 174 39.88 21.70 -2.10
C SER A 174 39.76 21.43 -3.59
N ILE A 175 38.55 21.18 -4.05
CA ILE A 175 38.19 21.13 -5.46
C ILE A 175 37.19 22.26 -5.70
N LEU A 176 37.57 23.29 -6.45
CA LEU A 176 36.74 24.46 -6.73
C LEU A 176 35.93 24.29 -8.00
N SER A 177 36.50 23.64 -9.03
CA SER A 177 35.86 23.36 -10.30
C SER A 177 36.07 21.89 -10.70
N PRO A 178 35.08 21.25 -11.33
CA PRO A 178 33.70 21.68 -11.46
C PRO A 178 32.94 21.62 -10.12
N ALA A 179 31.81 22.31 -10.03
CA ALA A 179 30.94 22.19 -8.88
C ALA A 179 30.38 20.74 -8.77
N ALA A 180 29.98 20.33 -7.56
CA ALA A 180 29.38 19.02 -7.37
C ALA A 180 28.12 18.87 -8.23
N ASN A 181 28.00 17.75 -8.96
CA ASN A 181 26.91 17.44 -9.88
C ASN A 181 26.74 18.42 -11.05
N ALA A 182 27.75 19.25 -11.34
CA ALA A 182 27.70 20.14 -12.51
C ALA A 182 27.49 19.33 -13.80
N GLY A 183 26.61 19.81 -14.67
CA GLY A 183 26.40 19.25 -16.01
C GLY A 183 27.30 19.91 -17.04
N LEU A 184 28.18 19.15 -17.69
CA LEU A 184 29.04 19.59 -18.76
C LEU A 184 28.51 19.09 -20.08
N THR A 185 28.52 19.92 -21.11
CA THR A 185 28.04 19.57 -22.46
C THR A 185 29.16 19.21 -23.43
N VAL A 186 30.40 19.23 -22.95
CA VAL A 186 31.61 18.85 -23.70
C VAL A 186 32.32 17.69 -23.03
N ALA A 187 32.99 16.85 -23.81
CA ALA A 187 33.66 15.64 -23.35
C ALA A 187 34.98 15.87 -22.57
N GLN A 188 35.11 17.04 -21.99
CA GLN A 188 36.28 17.42 -21.18
C GLN A 188 35.88 18.33 -20.02
N ALA A 189 36.67 18.33 -18.95
CA ALA A 189 36.46 19.16 -17.76
C ALA A 189 37.73 19.88 -17.34
N SER A 190 37.67 21.21 -17.19
CA SER A 190 38.69 21.96 -16.48
C SER A 190 38.47 21.79 -14.98
N ILE A 191 39.40 21.12 -14.32
CA ILE A 191 39.39 20.94 -12.87
C ILE A 191 40.36 21.90 -12.20
N SER A 192 40.01 22.42 -11.03
CA SER A 192 40.88 23.31 -10.26
C SER A 192 40.59 23.26 -8.78
N GLY A 193 41.53 23.69 -7.99
CA GLY A 193 41.40 23.76 -6.54
C GLY A 193 42.60 24.37 -5.86
N THR A 194 42.68 24.21 -4.55
CA THR A 194 43.79 24.66 -3.72
C THR A 194 44.32 23.54 -2.85
N SER A 195 45.58 23.58 -2.50
CA SER A 195 46.13 22.77 -1.42
C SER A 195 47.06 23.63 -0.53
N GLY A 196 47.17 23.27 0.75
CA GLY A 196 47.96 24.04 1.72
C GLY A 196 48.05 23.32 3.05
N GLY A 197 48.59 24.02 4.03
CA GLY A 197 48.81 23.51 5.38
C GLY A 197 50.08 22.68 5.53
N SER A 198 50.22 21.99 6.64
CA SER A 198 51.40 21.18 6.96
C SER A 198 50.99 19.71 7.15
N PRO A 199 51.72 18.74 6.55
CA PRO A 199 52.83 18.95 5.63
C PRO A 199 52.35 19.55 4.30
N ALA A 200 53.25 20.35 3.68
CA ALA A 200 52.98 20.96 2.39
C ALA A 200 52.99 19.90 1.28
N ALA A 201 52.09 20.04 0.32
CA ALA A 201 52.05 19.17 -0.84
C ALA A 201 53.27 19.44 -1.75
N ALA A 202 53.96 18.39 -2.17
CA ALA A 202 54.99 18.47 -3.21
C ALA A 202 54.34 18.55 -4.60
N ARG A 203 53.18 17.88 -4.78
CA ARG A 203 52.39 17.95 -6.00
C ARG A 203 50.93 17.57 -5.70
N VAL A 204 50.03 17.88 -6.61
CA VAL A 204 48.63 17.43 -6.62
C VAL A 204 48.45 16.46 -7.79
N GLU A 205 47.84 15.34 -7.51
CA GLU A 205 47.55 14.31 -8.49
C GLU A 205 46.06 14.11 -8.61
N TYR A 206 45.59 13.70 -9.79
CA TYR A 206 44.20 13.34 -10.01
C TYR A 206 44.08 12.10 -10.88
N ARG A 207 42.93 11.44 -10.82
CA ARG A 207 42.50 10.43 -11.76
C ARG A 207 40.99 10.54 -12.03
N LEU A 208 40.59 10.15 -13.23
CA LEU A 208 39.18 10.05 -13.63
C LEU A 208 38.69 8.65 -13.35
N GLU A 209 37.49 8.55 -12.78
CA GLU A 209 36.72 7.31 -12.57
C GLU A 209 35.34 7.50 -13.20
N ASN A 210 34.95 6.64 -14.16
CA ASN A 210 33.65 6.71 -14.84
C ASN A 210 33.22 5.34 -15.39
N ALA A 211 32.21 5.29 -16.24
CA ALA A 211 31.75 4.04 -16.85
C ALA A 211 32.81 3.35 -17.73
N GLY A 212 33.84 4.08 -18.21
CA GLY A 212 34.99 3.50 -18.92
C GLY A 212 36.03 2.89 -18.01
N GLY A 213 35.85 2.96 -16.68
CA GLY A 213 36.77 2.42 -15.69
C GLY A 213 37.54 3.48 -14.90
N VAL A 214 38.65 3.06 -14.31
CA VAL A 214 39.54 3.89 -13.52
C VAL A 214 40.74 4.32 -14.39
N GLY A 215 40.85 5.61 -14.65
CA GLY A 215 41.96 6.19 -15.43
C GLY A 215 43.29 6.21 -14.68
N PRO A 216 44.39 6.56 -15.38
CA PRO A 216 45.69 6.67 -14.77
C PRO A 216 45.75 7.88 -13.81
N ILE A 217 46.69 7.79 -12.86
CA ILE A 217 47.04 8.94 -12.01
C ILE A 217 47.87 9.92 -12.85
N THR A 218 47.48 11.19 -12.83
CA THR A 218 48.10 12.26 -13.61
C THR A 218 48.40 13.46 -12.68
N ASN A 219 49.50 14.15 -12.90
CA ASN A 219 49.83 15.35 -12.13
C ASN A 219 48.97 16.55 -12.60
N ALA A 220 48.46 17.30 -11.67
CA ALA A 220 47.92 18.63 -11.92
C ALA A 220 49.03 19.66 -12.06
N THR A 221 48.77 20.77 -12.73
CA THR A 221 49.67 21.91 -12.81
C THR A 221 49.49 22.79 -11.57
N GLY A 222 50.61 23.11 -10.90
CA GLY A 222 50.61 23.87 -9.64
C GLY A 222 50.37 23.00 -8.40
N THR A 223 50.67 23.58 -7.24
CA THR A 223 50.53 22.96 -5.94
C THR A 223 49.54 23.73 -5.06
N THR A 224 49.86 24.93 -4.61
CA THR A 224 48.99 25.75 -3.74
C THR A 224 47.68 26.12 -4.44
N ALA A 225 47.76 26.56 -5.68
CA ALA A 225 46.65 26.63 -6.62
C ALA A 225 46.95 25.63 -7.73
N TRP A 226 46.08 24.68 -7.96
CA TRP A 226 46.27 23.62 -8.93
C TRP A 226 45.14 23.56 -9.96
N SER A 227 45.48 23.14 -11.17
CA SER A 227 44.52 22.95 -12.25
C SER A 227 44.93 21.83 -13.20
N ALA A 228 43.96 21.27 -13.91
CA ALA A 228 44.18 20.32 -15.00
C ALA A 228 43.00 20.30 -15.98
N LEU A 229 43.27 19.82 -17.20
CA LEU A 229 42.24 19.49 -18.16
C LEU A 229 42.06 17.96 -18.19
N VAL A 230 40.89 17.52 -17.79
CA VAL A 230 40.49 16.10 -17.79
C VAL A 230 39.79 15.80 -19.10
N THR A 231 40.26 14.80 -19.83
CA THR A 231 39.65 14.26 -21.05
C THR A 231 39.16 12.83 -20.79
N GLY A 232 38.40 12.23 -21.74
CA GLY A 232 37.92 10.86 -21.60
C GLY A 232 36.66 10.76 -20.74
N LEU A 233 35.89 11.84 -20.61
CA LEU A 233 34.58 11.79 -19.96
C LEU A 233 33.62 10.86 -20.70
N THR A 234 32.95 10.00 -19.98
CA THR A 234 31.85 9.20 -20.50
C THR A 234 30.50 9.86 -20.21
N PRO A 235 29.48 9.70 -21.06
CA PRO A 235 28.14 10.19 -20.77
C PRO A 235 27.63 9.72 -19.40
N GLY A 236 27.01 10.63 -18.66
CA GLY A 236 26.55 10.39 -17.29
C GLY A 236 27.57 10.79 -16.23
N PRO A 237 27.58 10.12 -15.08
CA PRO A 237 28.44 10.48 -13.95
C PRO A 237 29.94 10.25 -14.23
N ASN A 238 30.75 11.23 -13.90
CA ASN A 238 32.21 11.16 -13.91
C ASN A 238 32.71 11.64 -12.55
N THR A 239 33.62 10.93 -11.94
CA THR A 239 34.23 11.29 -10.65
C THR A 239 35.71 11.53 -10.84
N ILE A 240 36.18 12.69 -10.41
CA ILE A 240 37.60 12.91 -10.22
C ILE A 240 37.97 12.59 -8.78
N ARG A 241 39.08 11.87 -8.61
CA ARG A 241 39.75 11.67 -7.33
C ARG A 241 41.01 12.46 -7.35
N VAL A 242 41.13 13.40 -6.40
CA VAL A 242 42.26 14.33 -6.30
C VAL A 242 42.97 14.08 -4.99
N ARG A 243 44.30 14.00 -5.03
CA ARG A 243 45.14 13.86 -3.83
C ARG A 243 46.31 14.81 -3.83
N SER A 244 46.61 15.38 -2.68
CA SER A 244 47.87 16.04 -2.42
C SER A 244 48.86 15.01 -1.89
N VAL A 245 50.09 15.03 -2.37
CA VAL A 245 51.15 14.08 -1.99
C VAL A 245 52.42 14.80 -1.57
N ASP A 246 53.16 14.18 -0.67
CA ASP A 246 54.49 14.68 -0.24
C ASP A 246 55.59 14.35 -1.27
N ALA A 247 56.86 14.73 -0.95
CA ALA A 247 58.02 14.48 -1.80
C ALA A 247 58.28 12.96 -2.01
N ALA A 248 57.92 12.12 -1.05
CA ALA A 248 58.03 10.67 -1.13
C ALA A 248 56.90 10.01 -1.92
N GLY A 249 55.84 10.76 -2.30
CA GLY A 249 54.65 10.26 -3.00
C GLY A 249 53.56 9.72 -2.09
N SER A 250 53.71 9.91 -0.77
CA SER A 250 52.66 9.51 0.20
C SER A 250 51.50 10.50 0.17
N THR A 251 50.28 9.98 0.23
CA THR A 251 49.07 10.80 0.21
C THR A 251 48.92 11.58 1.52
N ILE A 252 48.92 12.91 1.43
CA ILE A 252 48.66 13.83 2.54
C ILE A 252 47.14 13.96 2.76
N LYS A 253 46.39 14.24 1.69
CA LYS A 253 44.93 14.37 1.70
C LYS A 253 44.34 13.97 0.37
N GLU A 254 43.14 13.42 0.41
CA GLU A 254 42.39 12.99 -0.78
C GLU A 254 40.93 13.48 -0.72
N LEU A 255 40.40 13.88 -1.87
CA LEU A 255 39.01 14.27 -2.08
C LEU A 255 38.49 13.69 -3.38
N THR A 256 37.17 13.53 -3.45
CA THR A 256 36.46 13.16 -4.68
C THR A 256 35.46 14.23 -5.07
N ARG A 257 35.22 14.36 -6.38
CA ARG A 257 34.22 15.24 -6.94
C ARG A 257 33.52 14.56 -8.10
N THR A 258 32.22 14.38 -7.98
CA THR A 258 31.37 13.85 -9.08
C THR A 258 30.70 15.01 -9.80
N PHE A 259 30.74 14.96 -11.12
CA PHE A 259 30.03 15.84 -12.07
C PHE A 259 29.53 14.99 -13.24
N ARG A 260 28.80 15.57 -14.17
CA ARG A 260 28.14 14.82 -15.25
C ARG A 260 28.55 15.34 -16.60
N TYR A 261 28.80 14.44 -17.54
CA TYR A 261 28.86 14.78 -18.96
C TYR A 261 27.50 14.50 -19.58
N VAL A 262 26.77 15.57 -19.91
CA VAL A 262 25.38 15.53 -20.35
C VAL A 262 25.34 15.32 -21.85
N VAL A 263 24.98 14.12 -22.29
CA VAL A 263 24.71 13.80 -23.69
C VAL A 263 23.25 13.37 -23.77
N LEU A 264 22.43 14.15 -24.46
CA LEU A 264 21.02 13.85 -24.65
C LEU A 264 20.84 13.01 -25.90
N LYS A 265 20.03 11.94 -25.80
CA LYS A 265 19.63 11.08 -26.90
C LYS A 265 18.11 10.79 -26.79
N PRO A 266 17.44 10.50 -27.93
CA PRO A 266 16.04 10.17 -27.93
C PRO A 266 15.79 8.82 -27.21
N LEU A 267 14.83 8.84 -26.27
CA LEU A 267 14.14 7.68 -25.73
C LEU A 267 12.77 7.62 -26.38
N VAL A 268 12.39 6.46 -26.91
CA VAL A 268 11.06 6.21 -27.45
C VAL A 268 10.28 5.34 -26.49
N VAL A 269 9.08 5.74 -26.09
CA VAL A 269 8.19 4.95 -25.24
C VAL A 269 6.81 4.91 -25.86
N ASP A 270 6.37 3.73 -26.26
CA ASP A 270 5.07 3.48 -26.89
C ASP A 270 4.13 2.72 -25.95
N ILE A 271 2.85 2.72 -26.30
CA ILE A 271 1.79 2.03 -25.57
C ILE A 271 1.01 1.17 -26.57
N GLU A 272 0.82 -0.11 -26.21
CA GLU A 272 -0.11 -1.02 -26.88
C GLU A 272 -1.25 -1.38 -25.90
N GLY A 273 -2.50 -1.30 -26.36
CA GLY A 273 -3.69 -1.40 -25.52
C GLY A 273 -4.06 -0.08 -24.85
N THR A 274 -4.74 -0.12 -23.68
CA THR A 274 -5.21 1.09 -23.01
C THR A 274 -4.63 1.23 -21.62
N GLY A 275 -3.80 2.23 -21.45
CA GLY A 275 -3.09 2.55 -20.21
C GLY A 275 -2.35 3.86 -20.33
N ALA A 276 -1.48 4.15 -19.40
CA ALA A 276 -0.67 5.36 -19.39
C ALA A 276 0.74 5.07 -18.85
N VAL A 277 1.69 5.82 -19.38
CA VAL A 277 3.03 6.01 -18.79
C VAL A 277 3.15 7.47 -18.36
N PRO A 278 4.12 7.88 -17.52
CA PRO A 278 4.29 9.28 -17.18
C PRO A 278 4.44 10.15 -18.42
N ALA A 279 3.67 11.23 -18.50
CA ALA A 279 3.53 12.07 -19.71
C ALA A 279 4.87 12.54 -20.31
N GLY A 280 5.87 12.82 -19.45
CA GLY A 280 7.19 13.23 -19.91
C GLY A 280 8.02 12.12 -20.58
N PHE A 281 7.51 10.89 -20.66
CA PHE A 281 8.17 9.75 -21.31
C PHE A 281 7.42 9.23 -22.54
N LEU A 282 6.13 9.50 -22.66
CA LEU A 282 5.34 9.02 -23.79
C LEU A 282 5.83 9.62 -25.11
N GLY A 283 5.96 8.78 -26.13
CA GLY A 283 6.53 9.15 -27.43
C GLY A 283 8.04 9.34 -27.34
N THR A 284 8.57 10.27 -28.14
CA THR A 284 10.00 10.57 -28.18
C THR A 284 10.35 11.68 -27.19
N SER A 285 11.30 11.41 -26.29
CA SER A 285 11.79 12.39 -25.32
C SER A 285 13.32 12.35 -25.21
N GLN A 286 13.96 13.51 -25.04
CA GLN A 286 15.40 13.59 -24.90
C GLN A 286 15.82 13.18 -23.47
N ARG A 287 16.74 12.23 -23.36
CA ARG A 287 17.23 11.70 -22.09
C ARG A 287 18.76 11.65 -22.07
N GLU A 288 19.31 11.88 -20.90
CA GLU A 288 20.75 11.89 -20.70
C GLU A 288 21.30 10.46 -20.67
N LEU A 289 22.29 10.18 -21.51
CA LEU A 289 23.00 8.89 -21.54
C LEU A 289 23.70 8.60 -20.22
N GLY A 290 23.73 7.31 -19.83
CA GLY A 290 24.39 6.84 -18.61
C GLY A 290 23.60 7.15 -17.34
N VAL A 291 22.44 7.79 -17.43
CA VAL A 291 21.56 8.07 -16.28
C VAL A 291 20.52 6.98 -16.13
N ARG A 292 20.26 6.60 -14.88
CA ARG A 292 19.18 5.65 -14.55
C ARG A 292 17.84 6.37 -14.52
N TYR A 293 16.88 5.81 -15.27
CA TYR A 293 15.47 6.24 -15.29
C TYR A 293 14.57 5.13 -14.77
N SER A 294 13.43 5.52 -14.23
CA SER A 294 12.38 4.60 -13.80
C SER A 294 11.04 5.18 -14.19
N LEU A 295 10.19 4.35 -14.80
CA LEU A 295 8.83 4.72 -15.18
C LEU A 295 7.87 3.57 -14.88
N THR A 296 6.65 3.92 -14.46
CA THR A 296 5.64 2.94 -14.10
C THR A 296 4.45 3.03 -15.04
N ALA A 297 4.13 1.93 -15.69
CA ALA A 297 2.94 1.77 -16.50
C ALA A 297 1.69 1.65 -15.61
N LYS A 298 0.64 2.40 -15.94
CA LYS A 298 -0.64 2.40 -15.23
C LYS A 298 -1.75 1.94 -16.18
N PRO A 299 -2.37 0.77 -15.95
CA PRO A 299 -3.48 0.33 -16.78
C PRO A 299 -4.70 1.24 -16.59
N ALA A 300 -5.47 1.43 -17.65
CA ALA A 300 -6.76 2.07 -17.60
C ALA A 300 -7.80 1.19 -16.88
N VAL A 301 -8.97 1.77 -16.59
CA VAL A 301 -10.09 1.04 -16.01
C VAL A 301 -10.50 -0.10 -16.95
N GLY A 302 -10.59 -1.32 -16.42
CA GLY A 302 -10.89 -2.51 -17.20
C GLY A 302 -9.69 -3.14 -17.95
N TRP A 303 -8.48 -2.64 -17.70
CA TRP A 303 -7.25 -3.18 -18.29
C TRP A 303 -6.27 -3.65 -17.22
N LEU A 304 -5.31 -4.48 -17.62
CA LEU A 304 -4.18 -4.94 -16.82
C LEU A 304 -2.89 -4.60 -17.58
N PHE A 305 -1.85 -4.23 -16.84
CA PHE A 305 -0.51 -4.22 -17.40
C PHE A 305 -0.07 -5.67 -17.66
N ASP A 306 0.48 -5.93 -18.83
CA ASP A 306 0.98 -7.25 -19.21
C ASP A 306 2.50 -7.33 -19.08
N HIS A 307 3.22 -6.59 -19.89
CA HIS A 307 4.68 -6.54 -19.86
C HIS A 307 5.25 -5.29 -20.54
N TRP A 308 6.52 -5.06 -20.36
CA TRP A 308 7.35 -4.18 -21.19
C TRP A 308 8.07 -5.00 -22.23
N SER A 309 8.23 -4.46 -23.44
CA SER A 309 9.07 -5.02 -24.50
C SER A 309 9.96 -3.95 -25.13
N GLY A 310 10.88 -4.37 -26.02
CA GLY A 310 11.82 -3.51 -26.72
C GLY A 310 13.24 -3.66 -26.20
N SER A 311 13.88 -2.58 -25.80
CA SER A 311 15.27 -2.64 -25.29
C SER A 311 15.40 -3.39 -23.96
N MET A 312 14.30 -3.68 -23.28
CA MET A 312 14.22 -4.58 -22.12
C MET A 312 12.88 -5.29 -22.06
N GLU A 313 12.87 -6.51 -21.54
CA GLU A 313 11.68 -7.30 -21.24
C GLU A 313 11.43 -7.28 -19.74
N SER A 314 10.17 -7.00 -19.30
CA SER A 314 9.81 -7.05 -17.88
C SER A 314 8.32 -7.22 -17.68
N SER A 315 7.92 -8.15 -16.81
CA SER A 315 6.54 -8.29 -16.32
C SER A 315 6.21 -7.37 -15.13
N SER A 316 7.19 -6.66 -14.59
CA SER A 316 6.96 -5.62 -13.58
C SER A 316 6.40 -4.37 -14.24
N ALA A 317 5.33 -3.79 -13.68
CA ALA A 317 4.78 -2.53 -14.17
C ALA A 317 5.78 -1.36 -14.11
N THR A 318 6.82 -1.47 -13.28
CA THR A 318 7.90 -0.48 -13.19
C THR A 318 9.12 -0.96 -13.96
N ALA A 319 9.45 -0.24 -15.04
CA ALA A 319 10.71 -0.38 -15.78
C ALA A 319 11.78 0.52 -15.16
N SER A 320 12.97 -0.05 -14.91
CA SER A 320 14.13 0.71 -14.42
C SER A 320 15.34 0.33 -15.26
N PHE A 321 15.95 1.31 -15.92
CA PHE A 321 17.06 1.11 -16.88
C PHE A 321 18.06 2.25 -16.82
N VAL A 322 19.25 2.00 -17.36
CA VAL A 322 20.25 3.03 -17.63
C VAL A 322 20.11 3.42 -19.10
N MET A 323 19.98 4.73 -19.38
CA MET A 323 19.81 5.22 -20.74
C MET A 323 21.03 4.95 -21.60
N VAL A 324 20.81 4.30 -22.72
CA VAL A 324 21.78 4.09 -23.80
C VAL A 324 21.20 4.62 -25.13
N GLU A 325 22.05 4.80 -26.13
CA GLU A 325 21.59 5.26 -27.44
C GLU A 325 20.68 4.22 -28.09
N GLY A 326 19.59 4.69 -28.72
CA GLY A 326 18.60 3.82 -29.36
C GLY A 326 17.67 3.09 -28.41
N PHE A 327 17.57 3.49 -27.14
CA PHE A 327 16.70 2.84 -26.17
C PHE A 327 15.23 3.11 -26.49
N ALA A 328 14.45 2.02 -26.62
CA ALA A 328 13.02 2.08 -26.89
C ALA A 328 12.26 1.07 -26.03
N LEU A 329 11.07 1.43 -25.56
CA LEU A 329 10.19 0.58 -24.76
C LEU A 329 8.76 0.64 -25.30
N THR A 330 8.05 -0.48 -25.20
CA THR A 330 6.60 -0.54 -25.38
C THR A 330 5.94 -1.10 -24.12
N ALA A 331 4.97 -0.34 -23.59
CA ALA A 331 4.13 -0.80 -22.49
C ALA A 331 2.92 -1.55 -23.05
N HIS A 332 2.80 -2.84 -22.79
CA HIS A 332 1.69 -3.67 -23.25
C HIS A 332 0.61 -3.77 -22.18
N PHE A 333 -0.63 -3.44 -22.57
CA PHE A 333 -1.81 -3.57 -21.73
C PHE A 333 -2.81 -4.51 -22.42
N ARG A 334 -3.51 -5.31 -21.62
CA ARG A 334 -4.55 -6.23 -22.08
C ARG A 334 -5.85 -6.04 -21.32
N ILE A 335 -6.95 -6.45 -21.91
CA ILE A 335 -8.26 -6.42 -21.27
C ILE A 335 -8.22 -7.26 -19.97
N ASN A 336 -8.79 -6.71 -18.91
CA ASN A 336 -8.95 -7.40 -17.65
C ASN A 336 -10.24 -8.24 -17.67
N PRO A 337 -10.17 -9.58 -17.79
CA PRO A 337 -11.36 -10.41 -17.90
C PRO A 337 -12.20 -10.41 -16.60
N PHE A 338 -11.61 -10.06 -15.47
CA PHE A 338 -12.31 -10.05 -14.18
C PHE A 338 -13.09 -8.75 -13.93
N TYR A 339 -12.88 -7.71 -14.73
CA TYR A 339 -13.46 -6.39 -14.45
C TYR A 339 -15.00 -6.39 -14.52
N SER A 340 -15.57 -7.01 -15.56
CA SER A 340 -17.01 -7.16 -15.75
C SER A 340 -17.61 -8.29 -14.89
N LEU A 341 -16.79 -9.21 -14.44
CA LEU A 341 -17.18 -10.40 -13.69
C LEU A 341 -17.05 -10.24 -12.16
N LYS A 342 -16.53 -9.10 -11.69
CA LYS A 342 -16.47 -8.81 -10.24
C LYS A 342 -17.83 -8.82 -9.61
N GLY A 343 -17.95 -9.34 -8.39
CA GLY A 343 -19.22 -9.34 -7.66
C GLY A 343 -19.37 -10.52 -6.71
N ALA A 344 -20.57 -10.67 -6.21
CA ALA A 344 -20.97 -11.78 -5.36
C ALA A 344 -21.52 -12.93 -6.19
N TYR A 345 -21.16 -14.14 -5.83
CA TYR A 345 -21.63 -15.39 -6.44
C TYR A 345 -22.26 -16.27 -5.37
N ASN A 346 -23.40 -16.90 -5.67
CA ASN A 346 -24.05 -17.83 -4.80
C ASN A 346 -24.38 -19.10 -5.57
N GLY A 347 -24.18 -20.26 -4.95
CA GLY A 347 -24.44 -21.51 -5.63
C GLY A 347 -24.54 -22.72 -4.72
N LEU A 348 -24.94 -23.81 -5.31
CA LEU A 348 -25.08 -25.10 -4.65
C LEU A 348 -23.86 -25.99 -4.90
N VAL A 349 -23.59 -26.81 -3.90
CA VAL A 349 -22.68 -27.96 -3.97
C VAL A 349 -23.52 -29.20 -3.81
N GLN A 350 -23.48 -30.10 -4.81
CA GLN A 350 -24.31 -31.29 -4.81
C GLN A 350 -23.66 -32.42 -5.60
N ALA A 351 -23.54 -33.59 -4.99
CA ALA A 351 -23.09 -34.79 -5.69
C ALA A 351 -24.23 -35.33 -6.59
N GLU A 352 -23.91 -36.20 -7.51
CA GLU A 352 -24.87 -36.89 -8.37
C GLU A 352 -25.92 -37.63 -7.52
N GLU A 353 -25.44 -38.41 -6.53
CA GLU A 353 -26.29 -38.96 -5.47
C GLU A 353 -26.14 -38.11 -4.19
N PRO A 354 -27.04 -37.14 -3.98
CA PRO A 354 -26.89 -36.18 -2.93
C PRO A 354 -27.14 -36.79 -1.54
N THR A 355 -26.14 -36.68 -0.68
CA THR A 355 -26.24 -36.97 0.75
C THR A 355 -26.16 -35.67 1.54
N HIS A 356 -26.47 -35.71 2.83
CA HIS A 356 -26.22 -34.55 3.70
C HIS A 356 -24.77 -34.06 3.66
N ALA A 357 -23.82 -35.00 3.67
CA ALA A 357 -22.37 -34.68 3.67
C ALA A 357 -21.87 -34.07 2.35
N SER A 358 -22.49 -34.42 1.22
CA SER A 358 -22.15 -33.96 -0.12
C SER A 358 -23.05 -32.83 -0.64
N SER A 359 -23.94 -32.30 0.19
CA SER A 359 -24.85 -31.21 -0.13
C SER A 359 -24.43 -29.93 0.62
N GLY A 360 -24.39 -28.81 -0.10
CA GLY A 360 -23.92 -27.55 0.49
C GLY A 360 -24.27 -26.31 -0.31
N PHE A 361 -23.75 -25.19 0.18
CA PHE A 361 -23.97 -23.87 -0.37
C PHE A 361 -22.70 -23.05 -0.34
N LEU A 362 -22.39 -22.38 -1.45
CA LEU A 362 -21.24 -21.50 -1.58
C LEU A 362 -21.70 -20.04 -1.70
N LYS A 363 -21.04 -19.17 -0.94
CA LYS A 363 -21.02 -17.72 -1.16
C LYS A 363 -19.58 -17.29 -1.43
N LEU A 364 -19.37 -16.55 -2.51
CA LEU A 364 -18.05 -16.05 -2.91
C LEU A 364 -18.19 -14.61 -3.37
N SER A 365 -17.23 -13.76 -2.98
CA SER A 365 -17.10 -12.38 -3.48
C SER A 365 -15.76 -12.25 -4.20
N MET A 366 -15.82 -11.81 -5.45
CA MET A 366 -14.63 -11.62 -6.31
C MET A 366 -14.39 -10.15 -6.63
N GLY A 367 -13.14 -9.72 -6.52
CA GLY A 367 -12.68 -8.39 -6.91
C GLY A 367 -12.18 -8.30 -8.35
N VAL A 368 -11.80 -7.09 -8.77
CA VAL A 368 -11.32 -6.79 -10.13
C VAL A 368 -9.99 -7.48 -10.51
N THR A 369 -9.27 -8.03 -9.57
CA THR A 369 -8.00 -8.74 -9.81
C THR A 369 -8.17 -10.25 -9.95
N GLY A 370 -9.41 -10.75 -9.89
CA GLY A 370 -9.69 -12.18 -9.80
C GLY A 370 -9.46 -12.77 -8.40
N ALA A 371 -9.03 -11.96 -7.42
CA ALA A 371 -8.95 -12.40 -6.02
C ALA A 371 -10.35 -12.52 -5.44
N PHE A 372 -10.57 -13.56 -4.65
CA PHE A 372 -11.86 -13.84 -4.04
C PHE A 372 -11.72 -14.28 -2.59
N SER A 373 -12.81 -14.08 -1.85
CA SER A 373 -13.04 -14.67 -0.53
C SER A 373 -14.45 -15.23 -0.47
N GLY A 374 -14.64 -16.27 0.32
CA GLY A 374 -15.94 -16.92 0.39
C GLY A 374 -16.13 -17.80 1.62
N ARG A 375 -17.34 -18.36 1.69
CA ARG A 375 -17.71 -19.39 2.66
C ARG A 375 -18.44 -20.52 1.94
N ILE A 376 -18.12 -21.74 2.29
CA ILE A 376 -18.84 -22.94 1.89
C ILE A 376 -19.50 -23.54 3.12
N ALA A 377 -20.81 -23.74 3.06
CA ALA A 377 -21.56 -24.54 4.02
C ALA A 377 -21.72 -25.93 3.43
N LEU A 378 -21.28 -26.96 4.14
CA LEU A 378 -21.31 -28.37 3.67
C LEU A 378 -21.46 -29.30 4.86
N GLY A 379 -22.35 -30.28 4.77
CA GLY A 379 -22.62 -31.22 5.86
C GLY A 379 -22.97 -30.49 7.17
N GLY A 380 -23.75 -29.43 7.10
CA GLY A 380 -24.17 -28.62 8.24
C GLY A 380 -23.14 -27.70 8.87
N LYS A 381 -21.90 -27.69 8.39
CA LYS A 381 -20.80 -26.82 8.90
C LYS A 381 -20.40 -25.80 7.85
N ALA A 382 -19.88 -24.64 8.29
CA ALA A 382 -19.46 -23.56 7.40
C ALA A 382 -17.95 -23.31 7.52
N TYR A 383 -17.29 -23.20 6.38
CA TYR A 383 -15.85 -23.01 6.27
C TYR A 383 -15.55 -21.77 5.43
N ALA A 384 -14.65 -20.92 5.91
CA ALA A 384 -14.17 -19.78 5.16
C ALA A 384 -13.00 -20.19 4.25
N PHE A 385 -12.88 -19.52 3.10
CA PHE A 385 -11.79 -19.73 2.16
C PHE A 385 -11.48 -18.44 1.39
N ASN A 386 -10.30 -18.38 0.81
CA ASN A 386 -9.90 -17.33 -0.12
C ASN A 386 -9.00 -17.91 -1.22
N GLY A 387 -8.83 -17.16 -2.29
CA GLY A 387 -8.00 -17.57 -3.41
C GLY A 387 -7.96 -16.49 -4.49
N LYS A 388 -7.41 -16.87 -5.63
CA LYS A 388 -7.35 -16.01 -6.80
C LYS A 388 -7.48 -16.88 -8.05
N PHE A 389 -8.32 -16.46 -8.98
CA PHE A 389 -8.36 -17.06 -10.31
C PHE A 389 -7.11 -16.69 -11.10
N ASP A 390 -6.59 -17.66 -11.83
CA ASP A 390 -5.55 -17.46 -12.81
C ASP A 390 -6.09 -16.79 -14.09
N ARG A 391 -5.23 -16.61 -15.07
CA ARG A 391 -5.60 -15.96 -16.35
C ARG A 391 -6.63 -16.74 -17.17
N ALA A 392 -6.72 -18.04 -16.96
CA ALA A 392 -7.69 -18.92 -17.62
C ALA A 392 -9.02 -19.02 -16.86
N GLY A 393 -9.15 -18.35 -15.72
CA GLY A 393 -10.32 -18.44 -14.86
C GLY A 393 -10.32 -19.64 -13.94
N ALA A 394 -9.21 -20.37 -13.79
CA ALA A 394 -9.12 -21.51 -12.89
C ALA A 394 -8.57 -21.12 -11.51
N ALA A 395 -9.04 -21.81 -10.48
CA ALA A 395 -8.50 -21.70 -9.12
C ALA A 395 -8.68 -23.01 -8.36
N GLN A 396 -7.71 -23.35 -7.53
CA GLN A 396 -7.81 -24.47 -6.59
C GLN A 396 -7.60 -23.98 -5.17
N VAL A 397 -8.46 -24.41 -4.26
CA VAL A 397 -8.41 -24.04 -2.84
C VAL A 397 -8.52 -25.29 -1.99
N VAL A 398 -7.64 -25.42 -1.02
CA VAL A 398 -7.68 -26.50 -0.02
C VAL A 398 -8.10 -25.92 1.32
N ILE A 399 -9.21 -26.40 1.86
CA ILE A 399 -9.78 -25.98 3.15
C ILE A 399 -9.48 -27.07 4.18
N ARG A 400 -8.67 -26.75 5.17
CA ARG A 400 -8.42 -27.66 6.30
C ARG A 400 -9.64 -27.72 7.22
N ARG A 401 -10.06 -28.94 7.58
CA ARG A 401 -11.18 -29.19 8.51
C ARG A 401 -10.66 -29.94 9.75
N PRO A 402 -10.89 -29.41 10.97
CA PRO A 402 -10.53 -30.17 12.17
C PRO A 402 -11.24 -31.53 12.19
N GLN A 403 -10.47 -32.61 12.41
CA GLN A 403 -10.97 -33.99 12.54
C GLN A 403 -11.70 -34.56 11.30
N LEU A 404 -11.65 -33.89 10.17
CA LEU A 404 -12.21 -34.35 8.91
C LEU A 404 -11.16 -34.20 7.79
N PRO A 405 -11.23 -34.99 6.72
CA PRO A 405 -10.37 -34.79 5.55
C PRO A 405 -10.52 -33.37 5.00
N SER A 406 -9.44 -32.80 4.47
CA SER A 406 -9.47 -31.48 3.85
C SER A 406 -10.42 -31.44 2.66
N LEU A 407 -11.11 -30.32 2.48
CA LEU A 407 -11.89 -30.08 1.25
C LEU A 407 -10.99 -29.47 0.18
N THR A 408 -11.04 -30.00 -1.01
CA THR A 408 -10.46 -29.42 -2.21
C THR A 408 -11.58 -28.85 -3.06
N LEU A 409 -11.52 -27.55 -3.34
CA LEU A 409 -12.39 -26.84 -4.25
C LEU A 409 -11.61 -26.57 -5.53
N SER A 410 -12.05 -27.14 -6.65
CA SER A 410 -11.54 -26.81 -7.99
C SER A 410 -12.60 -25.93 -8.67
N LEU A 411 -12.26 -24.65 -8.91
CA LEU A 411 -13.18 -23.63 -9.39
C LEU A 411 -12.80 -23.18 -10.79
N THR A 412 -13.78 -22.97 -11.64
CA THR A 412 -13.63 -22.39 -12.98
C THR A 412 -14.62 -21.25 -13.14
N LEU A 413 -14.08 -20.03 -13.30
CA LEU A 413 -14.88 -18.85 -13.65
C LEU A 413 -15.01 -18.81 -15.17
N ASP A 414 -16.23 -18.79 -15.68
CA ASP A 414 -16.46 -18.54 -17.11
C ASP A 414 -16.12 -17.08 -17.43
N LEU A 415 -15.11 -16.88 -18.27
CA LEU A 415 -14.60 -15.57 -18.66
C LEU A 415 -15.43 -14.90 -19.77
N ASN A 416 -16.42 -15.60 -20.35
CA ASN A 416 -17.35 -14.99 -21.29
C ASN A 416 -18.25 -13.98 -20.58
N GLU A 417 -18.35 -12.79 -21.13
CA GLU A 417 -18.99 -11.64 -20.48
C GLU A 417 -20.45 -11.86 -20.11
N GLY A 418 -21.17 -12.74 -20.83
CA GLY A 418 -22.57 -13.11 -20.58
C GLY A 418 -22.77 -14.20 -19.52
N ALA A 419 -21.83 -15.08 -19.32
CA ALA A 419 -21.97 -16.29 -18.49
C ALA A 419 -22.12 -15.97 -17.01
N LYS A 420 -21.21 -15.17 -16.44
CA LYS A 420 -21.24 -14.73 -15.04
C LYS A 420 -21.47 -15.88 -14.06
N GLN A 421 -20.78 -16.99 -14.29
CA GLN A 421 -20.94 -18.23 -13.55
C GLN A 421 -19.57 -18.77 -13.08
N ILE A 422 -19.56 -19.36 -11.91
CA ILE A 422 -18.46 -20.16 -11.38
C ILE A 422 -18.95 -21.60 -11.28
N THR A 423 -18.29 -22.50 -11.97
CA THR A 423 -18.52 -23.95 -11.88
C THR A 423 -17.31 -24.62 -11.23
N GLY A 424 -17.44 -25.91 -10.92
CA GLY A 424 -16.33 -26.66 -10.39
C GLY A 424 -16.73 -27.91 -9.63
N THR A 425 -15.80 -28.40 -8.81
CA THR A 425 -16.00 -29.57 -7.97
C THR A 425 -15.54 -29.32 -6.54
N VAL A 426 -16.17 -29.98 -5.62
CA VAL A 426 -15.81 -30.02 -4.20
C VAL A 426 -15.64 -31.48 -3.80
N THR A 427 -14.49 -31.83 -3.24
CA THR A 427 -14.19 -33.19 -2.79
C THR A 427 -13.41 -33.20 -1.48
N ASP A 428 -13.61 -34.24 -0.68
CA ASP A 428 -12.76 -34.55 0.47
C ASP A 428 -12.10 -35.94 0.34
N GLY A 429 -12.16 -36.52 -0.86
CA GLY A 429 -11.66 -37.85 -1.16
C GLY A 429 -12.71 -38.97 -0.97
N THR A 430 -13.82 -38.72 -0.24
CA THR A 430 -14.90 -39.70 -0.04
C THR A 430 -16.07 -39.47 -0.98
N PHE A 431 -16.24 -38.26 -1.49
CA PHE A 431 -17.25 -37.87 -2.48
C PHE A 431 -16.67 -36.86 -3.48
N VAL A 432 -17.33 -36.72 -4.61
CA VAL A 432 -17.16 -35.60 -5.54
C VAL A 432 -18.51 -34.96 -5.75
N ALA A 433 -18.63 -33.67 -5.44
CA ALA A 433 -19.83 -32.89 -5.62
C ALA A 433 -19.60 -31.78 -6.65
N ALA A 434 -20.52 -31.62 -7.58
CA ALA A 434 -20.52 -30.51 -8.52
C ALA A 434 -20.85 -29.21 -7.79
N LEU A 435 -20.23 -28.12 -8.24
CA LEU A 435 -20.50 -26.78 -7.78
C LEU A 435 -20.94 -25.94 -8.98
N ALA A 436 -22.05 -25.21 -8.80
CA ALA A 436 -22.50 -24.20 -9.75
C ALA A 436 -22.99 -22.97 -8.95
N ALA A 437 -22.37 -21.83 -9.20
CA ALA A 437 -22.67 -20.57 -8.54
C ALA A 437 -22.81 -19.44 -9.56
N ASP A 438 -23.95 -18.76 -9.52
CA ASP A 438 -24.27 -17.67 -10.41
C ASP A 438 -23.99 -16.32 -9.75
N GLN A 439 -23.61 -15.32 -10.56
CA GLN A 439 -23.41 -13.96 -10.08
C GLN A 439 -24.75 -13.37 -9.61
N ALA A 440 -24.75 -12.82 -8.42
CA ALA A 440 -25.81 -11.95 -7.94
C ALA A 440 -25.82 -10.66 -8.77
N LEU A 441 -27.01 -10.20 -9.17
CA LEU A 441 -27.11 -8.94 -9.90
C LEU A 441 -26.59 -7.78 -9.03
N PRO A 442 -25.68 -6.94 -9.55
CA PRO A 442 -25.31 -5.73 -8.85
C PRO A 442 -26.47 -4.73 -8.91
N ALA A 443 -26.80 -4.07 -7.79
CA ALA A 443 -27.61 -2.85 -7.84
C ALA A 443 -26.89 -1.78 -8.71
N PRO A 444 -27.58 -0.92 -9.50
CA PRO A 444 -28.90 -0.41 -9.24
C PRO A 444 -29.93 -0.93 -10.26
N GLY A 445 -31.02 -1.44 -9.75
CA GLY A 445 -32.17 -1.87 -10.54
C GLY A 445 -33.10 -2.69 -9.66
N LYS A 446 -34.39 -2.66 -9.96
CA LYS A 446 -35.34 -3.57 -9.29
C LYS A 446 -35.16 -4.95 -9.91
N HIS A 447 -34.74 -5.94 -9.12
CA HIS A 447 -34.73 -7.31 -9.55
C HIS A 447 -36.18 -7.73 -9.92
N PHE A 448 -36.37 -8.41 -11.06
CA PHE A 448 -37.72 -8.81 -11.53
C PHE A 448 -38.45 -9.69 -10.53
N ALA A 449 -37.73 -10.53 -9.75
CA ALA A 449 -38.27 -11.35 -8.68
C ALA A 449 -38.59 -10.55 -7.40
N GLY A 450 -38.34 -9.25 -7.33
CA GLY A 450 -38.60 -8.45 -6.13
C GLY A 450 -40.09 -8.51 -5.73
N GLY A 451 -40.36 -8.88 -4.46
CA GLY A 451 -41.72 -9.01 -3.96
C GLY A 451 -41.85 -10.02 -2.82
N ARG A 452 -43.12 -10.36 -2.53
CA ARG A 452 -43.49 -11.39 -1.56
C ARG A 452 -44.01 -12.60 -2.30
N TYR A 453 -43.72 -13.78 -1.77
CA TYR A 453 -44.17 -15.07 -2.31
C TYR A 453 -44.67 -15.96 -1.18
N THR A 454 -45.67 -16.74 -1.47
CA THR A 454 -46.12 -17.85 -0.65
C THR A 454 -45.73 -19.15 -1.34
N ILE A 455 -45.29 -20.14 -0.59
CA ILE A 455 -44.69 -21.36 -1.12
C ILE A 455 -45.26 -22.56 -0.40
N SER A 456 -45.83 -23.49 -1.15
CA SER A 456 -46.11 -24.86 -0.72
C SER A 456 -44.93 -25.76 -1.05
N LEU A 457 -44.65 -26.68 -0.14
CA LEU A 457 -43.52 -27.63 -0.24
C LEU A 457 -44.04 -29.08 -0.20
N PRO A 458 -44.81 -29.54 -1.21
CA PRO A 458 -45.30 -30.90 -1.24
C PRO A 458 -44.18 -31.92 -1.49
N PRO A 459 -44.34 -33.17 -1.05
CA PRO A 459 -43.46 -34.26 -1.45
C PRO A 459 -43.51 -34.43 -2.96
N ASN A 460 -42.39 -34.86 -3.58
CA ASN A 460 -42.35 -35.18 -4.99
C ASN A 460 -43.27 -36.37 -5.27
N SER A 461 -43.96 -36.38 -6.41
CA SER A 461 -44.91 -37.41 -6.84
C SER A 461 -44.27 -38.82 -6.91
N THR A 462 -42.96 -38.95 -6.99
CA THR A 462 -42.20 -40.21 -6.98
C THR A 462 -41.87 -40.71 -5.57
N GLN A 463 -42.38 -40.04 -4.52
CA GLN A 463 -42.16 -40.42 -3.14
C GLN A 463 -42.77 -41.79 -2.82
N THR A 464 -41.95 -42.77 -2.49
CA THR A 464 -42.39 -44.11 -2.11
C THR A 464 -42.09 -44.48 -0.65
N SER A 465 -41.30 -43.63 0.05
CA SER A 465 -40.92 -43.90 1.44
C SER A 465 -42.04 -43.56 2.42
N VAL A 466 -42.56 -44.54 3.10
CA VAL A 466 -43.52 -44.38 4.22
C VAL A 466 -42.88 -43.72 5.45
N ALA A 467 -41.54 -43.63 5.48
CA ALA A 467 -40.81 -43.00 6.58
C ALA A 467 -40.79 -41.47 6.46
N ALA A 468 -41.15 -40.90 5.30
CA ALA A 468 -41.09 -39.46 5.06
C ALA A 468 -42.52 -38.85 5.04
N PRO A 469 -42.68 -37.54 5.33
CA PRO A 469 -43.98 -36.87 5.27
C PRO A 469 -44.60 -36.92 3.89
N THR A 470 -45.92 -37.14 3.84
CA THR A 470 -46.76 -37.11 2.62
C THR A 470 -47.51 -35.79 2.46
N SER A 471 -47.52 -34.94 3.48
CA SER A 471 -48.16 -33.63 3.46
C SER A 471 -47.18 -32.52 3.02
N PRO A 472 -47.68 -31.39 2.50
CA PRO A 472 -46.80 -30.28 2.13
C PRO A 472 -46.31 -29.51 3.36
N GLY A 473 -45.07 -29.01 3.30
CA GLY A 473 -44.64 -27.90 4.15
C GLY A 473 -45.15 -26.57 3.60
N ALA A 474 -44.94 -25.49 4.33
CA ALA A 474 -45.33 -24.13 3.92
C ALA A 474 -44.28 -23.10 4.25
N ALA A 475 -44.04 -22.15 3.33
CA ALA A 475 -43.03 -21.11 3.52
C ALA A 475 -43.49 -19.76 2.95
N LEU A 476 -42.91 -18.71 3.50
CA LEU A 476 -43.00 -17.34 3.01
C LEU A 476 -41.60 -16.90 2.51
N LEU A 477 -41.56 -16.21 1.37
CA LEU A 477 -40.37 -15.69 0.80
C LEU A 477 -40.54 -14.20 0.51
N VAL A 478 -39.52 -13.42 0.91
CA VAL A 478 -39.42 -12.00 0.57
C VAL A 478 -38.14 -11.79 -0.23
N VAL A 479 -38.30 -11.25 -1.44
CA VAL A 479 -37.15 -10.85 -2.28
C VAL A 479 -37.10 -9.33 -2.30
N SER A 480 -35.97 -8.76 -1.86
CA SER A 480 -35.74 -7.33 -1.90
C SER A 480 -35.55 -6.81 -3.32
N ALA A 481 -35.62 -5.50 -3.51
CA ALA A 481 -35.30 -4.88 -4.80
C ALA A 481 -33.88 -5.21 -5.29
N ALA A 482 -32.93 -5.48 -4.39
CA ALA A 482 -31.56 -5.91 -4.72
C ALA A 482 -31.43 -7.42 -4.99
N GLY A 483 -32.52 -8.17 -5.06
CA GLY A 483 -32.51 -9.61 -5.31
C GLY A 483 -32.14 -10.47 -4.09
N VAL A 484 -32.02 -9.88 -2.89
CA VAL A 484 -31.77 -10.67 -1.68
C VAL A 484 -33.09 -11.34 -1.24
N ALA A 485 -33.09 -12.65 -1.24
CA ALA A 485 -34.20 -13.51 -0.84
C ALA A 485 -34.05 -13.94 0.62
N THR A 486 -35.10 -13.80 1.39
CA THR A 486 -35.24 -14.34 2.75
C THR A 486 -36.43 -15.28 2.79
N LEU A 487 -36.15 -16.55 3.03
CA LEU A 487 -37.13 -17.65 3.11
C LEU A 487 -37.33 -18.03 4.58
N SER A 488 -38.59 -18.15 5.00
CA SER A 488 -38.95 -18.65 6.32
C SER A 488 -40.14 -19.59 6.20
N GLY A 489 -40.10 -20.76 6.82
CA GLY A 489 -41.13 -21.74 6.66
C GLY A 489 -41.14 -22.81 7.75
N THR A 490 -42.06 -23.74 7.57
CA THR A 490 -42.21 -24.93 8.40
C THR A 490 -42.32 -26.15 7.48
N LEU A 491 -41.48 -27.14 7.72
CA LEU A 491 -41.54 -28.42 7.04
C LEU A 491 -42.72 -29.26 7.59
N ALA A 492 -43.07 -30.28 6.84
CA ALA A 492 -44.23 -31.12 7.17
C ALA A 492 -44.06 -31.95 8.47
N ASP A 493 -42.86 -32.01 9.05
CA ASP A 493 -42.60 -32.57 10.38
C ASP A 493 -42.74 -31.55 11.52
N GLY A 494 -43.20 -30.34 11.20
CA GLY A 494 -43.34 -29.24 12.15
C GLY A 494 -42.08 -28.42 12.41
N ARG A 495 -40.93 -28.72 11.80
CA ARG A 495 -39.71 -28.00 11.99
C ARG A 495 -39.72 -26.67 11.24
N VAL A 496 -39.40 -25.61 11.97
CA VAL A 496 -39.25 -24.28 11.36
C VAL A 496 -37.83 -24.16 10.76
N PHE A 497 -37.73 -23.39 9.67
CA PHE A 497 -36.47 -23.14 9.01
C PHE A 497 -36.40 -21.72 8.46
N THR A 498 -35.18 -21.24 8.26
CA THR A 498 -34.90 -19.97 7.57
C THR A 498 -33.71 -20.15 6.64
N ALA A 499 -33.72 -19.44 5.50
CA ALA A 499 -32.62 -19.40 4.56
C ALA A 499 -32.51 -17.99 3.97
N SER A 500 -31.32 -17.62 3.55
CA SER A 500 -31.10 -16.39 2.79
C SER A 500 -30.05 -16.62 1.71
N ALA A 501 -30.42 -16.23 0.48
CA ALA A 501 -29.51 -16.25 -0.68
C ALA A 501 -29.81 -15.06 -1.59
N THR A 502 -29.00 -14.84 -2.61
CA THR A 502 -29.29 -13.84 -3.63
C THR A 502 -29.81 -14.55 -4.89
N VAL A 503 -30.86 -14.06 -5.46
CA VAL A 503 -31.42 -14.57 -6.73
C VAL A 503 -30.45 -14.16 -7.85
N SER A 504 -30.11 -15.09 -8.73
CA SER A 504 -29.25 -14.83 -9.89
C SER A 504 -29.95 -13.96 -10.95
N LYS A 505 -29.18 -13.48 -11.93
CA LYS A 505 -29.73 -12.77 -13.11
C LYS A 505 -30.80 -13.60 -13.88
N ASP A 506 -30.66 -14.91 -13.84
CA ASP A 506 -31.55 -15.86 -14.55
C ASP A 506 -32.69 -16.35 -13.66
N GLY A 507 -32.88 -15.73 -12.49
CA GLY A 507 -33.97 -16.07 -11.56
C GLY A 507 -33.73 -17.32 -10.72
N VAL A 508 -32.50 -17.83 -10.67
CA VAL A 508 -32.18 -19.02 -9.85
C VAL A 508 -31.96 -18.59 -8.39
N LEU A 509 -32.67 -19.23 -7.49
CA LEU A 509 -32.52 -19.13 -6.03
C LEU A 509 -31.96 -20.44 -5.48
N PRO A 510 -30.70 -20.50 -5.11
CA PRO A 510 -30.12 -21.65 -4.43
C PRO A 510 -30.60 -21.67 -2.96
N ILE A 511 -31.06 -22.81 -2.51
CA ILE A 511 -31.58 -23.01 -1.16
C ILE A 511 -30.76 -24.09 -0.47
N TYR A 512 -30.20 -23.77 0.69
CA TYR A 512 -29.56 -24.74 1.58
C TYR A 512 -29.87 -24.39 3.03
N VAL A 513 -30.48 -25.34 3.73
CA VAL A 513 -30.85 -25.19 5.14
C VAL A 513 -30.30 -26.36 5.92
N PRO A 514 -29.31 -26.13 6.79
CA PRO A 514 -28.91 -27.16 7.76
C PRO A 514 -30.03 -27.34 8.80
N LEU A 515 -30.39 -28.57 9.06
CA LEU A 515 -31.41 -28.97 10.03
C LEU A 515 -30.76 -29.77 11.18
N LEU A 516 -31.50 -29.91 12.29
CA LEU A 516 -31.10 -30.81 13.38
C LEU A 516 -29.69 -30.58 13.88
N SER A 517 -29.36 -29.32 14.18
CA SER A 517 -28.01 -28.90 14.60
C SER A 517 -26.93 -29.32 13.60
N GLY A 518 -27.25 -29.37 12.30
CA GLY A 518 -26.32 -29.68 11.23
C GLY A 518 -26.12 -31.16 10.93
N THR A 519 -27.06 -32.03 11.32
CA THR A 519 -27.03 -33.46 10.99
C THR A 519 -27.99 -33.84 9.88
N GLY A 520 -28.88 -32.93 9.47
CA GLY A 520 -29.78 -33.05 8.34
C GLY A 520 -29.78 -31.77 7.50
N SER A 521 -30.41 -31.79 6.35
CA SER A 521 -30.49 -30.64 5.46
C SER A 521 -31.67 -30.65 4.50
N VAL A 522 -32.06 -29.45 4.05
CA VAL A 522 -32.85 -29.24 2.83
C VAL A 522 -31.94 -28.49 1.85
N ALA A 523 -31.75 -29.03 0.65
CA ALA A 523 -30.88 -28.45 -0.36
C ALA A 523 -31.48 -28.58 -1.77
N GLY A 524 -31.38 -27.55 -2.58
CA GLY A 524 -31.83 -27.54 -3.96
C GLY A 524 -32.00 -26.11 -4.49
N ARG A 525 -32.74 -25.98 -5.59
CA ARG A 525 -32.94 -24.68 -6.24
C ARG A 525 -34.40 -24.45 -6.60
N ALA A 526 -34.78 -23.19 -6.56
CA ALA A 526 -36.04 -22.71 -7.13
C ALA A 526 -35.73 -21.68 -8.23
N ILE A 527 -36.61 -21.58 -9.21
CA ILE A 527 -36.45 -20.71 -10.37
C ILE A 527 -37.70 -19.82 -10.47
N PHE A 528 -37.48 -18.53 -10.54
CA PHE A 528 -38.52 -17.53 -10.77
C PHE A 528 -38.85 -17.44 -12.25
N ASN A 529 -40.11 -17.55 -12.58
CA ASN A 529 -40.61 -17.24 -13.91
C ASN A 529 -40.91 -15.74 -13.99
N ALA A 530 -40.16 -15.02 -14.83
CA ALA A 530 -40.30 -13.58 -14.96
C ALA A 530 -41.65 -13.14 -15.58
N ALA A 531 -42.26 -13.99 -16.41
CA ALA A 531 -43.53 -13.70 -17.08
C ALA A 531 -44.76 -13.91 -16.19
N THR A 532 -44.75 -14.99 -15.40
CA THR A 532 -45.93 -15.39 -14.59
C THR A 532 -45.77 -14.97 -13.12
N GLY A 533 -44.58 -14.74 -12.64
CA GLY A 533 -44.31 -14.55 -11.22
C GLY A 533 -44.35 -15.84 -10.40
N ALA A 534 -44.44 -17.01 -11.05
CA ALA A 534 -44.35 -18.30 -10.40
C ALA A 534 -42.92 -18.60 -9.92
N LEU A 535 -42.83 -19.45 -8.92
CA LEU A 535 -41.56 -19.94 -8.37
C LEU A 535 -41.66 -21.46 -8.27
N ASP A 536 -40.91 -22.15 -9.11
CA ASP A 536 -40.92 -23.61 -9.20
C ASP A 536 -39.54 -24.19 -8.97
N GLY A 537 -39.44 -25.39 -8.42
CA GLY A 537 -38.16 -26.03 -8.19
C GLY A 537 -38.26 -27.35 -7.44
N THR A 538 -37.07 -27.91 -7.15
CA THR A 538 -36.99 -29.15 -6.38
C THR A 538 -35.92 -29.03 -5.32
N LEU A 539 -36.24 -29.48 -4.12
CA LEU A 539 -35.33 -29.58 -2.99
C LEU A 539 -35.24 -31.03 -2.54
N ARG A 540 -34.11 -31.43 -2.03
CA ARG A 540 -33.93 -32.70 -1.36
C ARG A 540 -33.90 -32.48 0.14
N TRP A 541 -34.73 -33.18 0.87
CA TRP A 541 -34.78 -33.15 2.33
C TRP A 541 -34.16 -34.45 2.86
N THR A 542 -33.06 -34.32 3.58
CA THR A 542 -32.33 -35.43 4.21
C THR A 542 -32.40 -35.29 5.72
N LYS A 543 -32.91 -36.32 6.39
CA LYS A 543 -33.06 -36.42 7.84
C LYS A 543 -32.40 -37.71 8.32
N PRO A 544 -31.47 -37.66 9.31
CA PRO A 544 -30.97 -38.86 9.95
C PRO A 544 -32.02 -39.51 10.87
N GLU A 545 -31.79 -40.74 11.24
CA GLU A 545 -32.56 -41.40 12.28
C GLU A 545 -32.47 -40.65 13.61
N ARG A 546 -33.64 -40.44 14.23
CA ARG A 546 -33.75 -39.83 15.56
C ARG A 546 -34.93 -40.41 16.29
N LEU A 547 -34.71 -41.49 17.01
CA LEU A 547 -35.75 -42.25 17.72
C LEU A 547 -36.53 -41.41 18.76
N THR A 548 -35.95 -40.28 19.20
CA THR A 548 -36.59 -39.34 20.10
C THR A 548 -37.55 -38.36 19.42
N ASP A 549 -37.54 -38.30 18.09
CA ASP A 549 -38.48 -37.45 17.35
C ASP A 549 -39.88 -38.07 17.37
N ARG A 550 -40.85 -37.26 17.73
CA ARG A 550 -42.26 -37.68 17.73
C ARG A 550 -42.76 -37.97 16.32
N TYR A 551 -42.35 -37.17 15.36
CA TYR A 551 -42.73 -37.27 13.96
C TYR A 551 -41.59 -37.76 13.11
N PHE A 552 -41.83 -38.80 12.35
CA PHE A 552 -40.85 -39.38 11.40
C PHE A 552 -39.51 -39.72 12.06
N PRO A 553 -39.44 -40.60 13.07
CA PRO A 553 -38.20 -40.92 13.80
C PRO A 553 -37.15 -41.60 12.93
N ALA A 554 -37.55 -42.36 11.90
CA ALA A 554 -36.63 -43.04 10.98
C ALA A 554 -35.88 -42.06 10.08
N ALA A 555 -34.68 -42.50 9.58
CA ALA A 555 -33.93 -41.76 8.58
C ALA A 555 -34.71 -41.76 7.24
N PHE A 556 -34.64 -40.65 6.55
CA PHE A 556 -35.16 -40.56 5.19
C PHE A 556 -34.39 -39.53 4.34
N ALA A 557 -34.47 -39.70 3.03
CA ALA A 557 -34.05 -38.73 2.06
C ALA A 557 -35.10 -38.65 0.96
N THR A 558 -35.76 -37.51 0.83
CA THR A 558 -36.90 -37.36 -0.08
C THR A 558 -36.82 -36.09 -0.90
N GLY A 559 -37.37 -36.09 -2.10
CA GLY A 559 -37.62 -34.91 -2.91
C GLY A 559 -38.84 -34.15 -2.41
N ILE A 560 -38.76 -32.84 -2.33
CA ILE A 560 -39.89 -31.96 -2.15
C ILE A 560 -39.92 -30.95 -3.28
N GLU A 561 -41.11 -30.64 -3.79
CA GLU A 561 -41.30 -29.64 -4.83
C GLU A 561 -41.42 -28.25 -4.21
N VAL A 562 -41.01 -27.26 -4.92
CA VAL A 562 -41.24 -25.84 -4.60
C VAL A 562 -42.36 -25.37 -5.51
N ILE A 563 -43.50 -25.06 -4.95
CA ILE A 563 -44.66 -24.51 -5.66
C ILE A 563 -44.94 -23.14 -5.04
N GLY A 564 -44.44 -22.08 -5.69
CA GLY A 564 -44.55 -20.72 -5.19
C GLY A 564 -45.34 -19.79 -6.11
N ALA A 565 -46.08 -18.90 -5.49
CA ALA A 565 -46.81 -17.85 -6.18
C ALA A 565 -46.46 -16.48 -5.61
N ARG A 566 -46.38 -15.46 -6.49
CA ARG A 566 -46.30 -14.09 -6.04
C ARG A 566 -47.53 -13.72 -5.23
N TYR A 567 -47.32 -13.26 -4.01
CA TYR A 567 -48.40 -12.86 -3.12
C TYR A 567 -48.54 -11.35 -3.08
N VAL A 568 -49.75 -10.88 -3.45
CA VAL A 568 -50.12 -9.47 -3.35
C VAL A 568 -51.12 -9.34 -2.18
N PRO A 569 -50.72 -8.68 -1.07
CA PRO A 569 -51.66 -8.46 0.02
C PRO A 569 -52.96 -7.79 -0.48
N PRO A 570 -54.14 -8.36 -0.20
CA PRO A 570 -55.37 -7.78 -0.66
C PRO A 570 -55.62 -6.40 -0.02
N LYS A 571 -56.20 -5.49 -0.78
CA LYS A 571 -56.63 -4.18 -0.27
C LYS A 571 -57.85 -4.38 0.66
N PRO A 572 -58.17 -3.40 1.54
CA PRO A 572 -59.38 -3.44 2.33
C PRO A 572 -60.63 -3.71 1.44
N GLY A 573 -61.46 -4.68 1.83
CA GLY A 573 -62.62 -5.09 1.07
C GLY A 573 -62.36 -6.07 -0.08
N VAL A 574 -61.11 -6.46 -0.32
CA VAL A 574 -60.72 -7.45 -1.33
C VAL A 574 -60.37 -8.77 -0.64
N ILE A 575 -60.88 -9.86 -1.19
CA ILE A 575 -60.68 -11.23 -0.65
C ILE A 575 -59.37 -11.81 -1.21
N ALA A 576 -58.64 -12.56 -0.37
CA ALA A 576 -57.37 -13.18 -0.76
C ALA A 576 -57.51 -14.33 -1.76
N LEU A 577 -58.70 -14.92 -1.86
CA LEU A 577 -59.10 -15.94 -2.83
C LEU A 577 -60.32 -15.45 -3.61
N THR A 578 -60.42 -15.83 -4.87
CA THR A 578 -61.63 -15.56 -5.67
C THR A 578 -62.70 -16.56 -5.32
N VAL A 579 -63.78 -16.14 -4.62
CA VAL A 579 -64.86 -16.98 -4.17
C VAL A 579 -66.24 -16.34 -4.49
N ALA A 580 -67.29 -17.12 -4.56
CA ALA A 580 -68.61 -16.61 -4.71
C ALA A 580 -69.10 -15.83 -3.46
N ALA A 581 -69.94 -14.82 -3.64
CA ALA A 581 -70.45 -13.99 -2.53
C ALA A 581 -71.65 -14.68 -1.85
N MET A 582 -71.47 -15.87 -1.30
CA MET A 582 -72.49 -16.66 -0.66
C MET A 582 -71.93 -17.41 0.58
N PRO A 583 -72.78 -17.79 1.53
CA PRO A 583 -72.36 -18.68 2.61
C PRO A 583 -71.86 -20.02 2.07
N GLY A 584 -70.83 -20.60 2.74
CA GLY A 584 -70.28 -21.89 2.30
C GLY A 584 -69.40 -21.77 1.03
N ASN A 585 -68.92 -20.60 0.71
CA ASN A 585 -68.17 -20.33 -0.52
C ASN A 585 -66.79 -20.97 -0.57
N THR A 586 -66.34 -21.60 0.51
CA THR A 586 -65.01 -22.27 0.60
C THR A 586 -65.16 -23.62 1.31
N ALA A 587 -64.22 -24.54 0.98
CA ALA A 587 -64.11 -25.84 1.63
C ALA A 587 -62.75 -26.10 2.17
N LEU A 588 -62.64 -26.52 3.42
CA LEU A 588 -61.42 -27.07 4.01
C LEU A 588 -61.45 -28.58 3.84
N GLN A 589 -60.37 -29.16 3.32
CA GLN A 589 -60.16 -30.60 3.26
C GLN A 589 -59.01 -30.97 4.18
N LEU A 590 -59.18 -31.92 5.07
CA LEU A 590 -58.21 -32.52 5.94
C LEU A 590 -58.06 -34.00 5.66
N SER A 591 -56.81 -34.48 5.41
CA SER A 591 -56.60 -35.91 5.14
C SER A 591 -55.21 -36.38 5.66
N GLY A 592 -55.08 -37.63 5.97
CA GLY A 592 -53.91 -38.21 6.58
C GLY A 592 -53.67 -37.72 8.03
N GLY A 593 -52.45 -37.70 8.54
CA GLY A 593 -52.14 -37.23 9.90
C GLY A 593 -52.90 -38.01 10.97
N ASP A 594 -52.97 -39.32 10.82
CA ASP A 594 -53.68 -40.25 11.69
C ASP A 594 -55.22 -40.08 11.69
N LEU A 595 -55.80 -39.28 10.76
CA LEU A 595 -57.26 -39.29 10.54
C LEU A 595 -57.67 -40.56 9.81
N GLN A 596 -58.82 -41.20 10.23
CA GLN A 596 -59.30 -42.42 9.60
C GLN A 596 -59.88 -42.17 8.21
N ASN A 597 -60.46 -40.98 8.01
CA ASN A 597 -61.09 -40.59 6.74
C ASN A 597 -60.70 -39.17 6.37
N THR A 598 -60.76 -38.84 5.09
CA THR A 598 -60.75 -37.47 4.62
C THR A 598 -61.97 -36.73 5.10
N MET A 599 -61.74 -35.58 5.73
CA MET A 599 -62.84 -34.73 6.23
C MET A 599 -62.93 -33.48 5.35
N GLN A 600 -64.14 -33.11 5.01
CA GLN A 600 -64.48 -31.86 4.30
C GLN A 600 -65.34 -30.99 5.20
N GLN A 601 -64.95 -29.71 5.28
CA GLN A 601 -65.64 -28.74 6.10
C GLN A 601 -65.93 -27.48 5.30
N LEU A 602 -67.21 -27.12 5.14
CA LEU A 602 -67.62 -25.87 4.50
C LEU A 602 -67.33 -24.67 5.41
N ALA A 603 -66.93 -23.61 4.81
CA ALA A 603 -66.66 -22.35 5.49
C ALA A 603 -67.06 -21.16 4.61
N THR A 604 -67.34 -20.03 5.22
CA THR A 604 -67.57 -18.76 4.53
C THR A 604 -66.36 -17.88 4.68
N LEU A 605 -65.73 -17.47 3.59
CA LEU A 605 -64.71 -16.46 3.54
C LEU A 605 -65.36 -15.10 3.23
N SER A 606 -65.29 -14.18 4.18
CA SER A 606 -65.93 -12.86 4.07
C SER A 606 -65.04 -11.87 3.26
N SER A 607 -65.61 -10.73 2.87
CA SER A 607 -64.90 -9.62 2.21
C SER A 607 -63.79 -9.00 3.06
N THR A 608 -63.77 -9.29 4.35
CA THR A 608 -62.68 -8.86 5.27
C THR A 608 -61.66 -9.96 5.53
N ASN A 609 -61.70 -11.05 4.76
CA ASN A 609 -60.81 -12.23 4.89
C ASN A 609 -60.98 -12.98 6.23
N VAL A 610 -62.12 -12.87 6.88
CA VAL A 610 -62.47 -13.66 8.06
C VAL A 610 -63.16 -14.97 7.60
N ILE A 611 -62.73 -16.08 8.17
CA ILE A 611 -63.30 -17.42 7.89
C ILE A 611 -64.28 -17.78 9.01
N THR A 612 -65.49 -18.12 8.64
CA THR A 612 -66.49 -18.66 9.53
C THR A 612 -66.81 -20.11 9.12
N ILE A 613 -66.58 -21.03 10.03
CA ILE A 613 -66.85 -22.45 9.81
C ILE A 613 -68.37 -22.66 9.90
N LEU A 614 -68.97 -23.43 8.96
CA LEU A 614 -70.36 -23.80 8.95
C LEU A 614 -70.49 -25.22 9.50
N ASP A 615 -71.33 -25.41 10.53
CA ASP A 615 -71.64 -26.70 11.15
C ASP A 615 -70.37 -27.58 11.38
N PRO A 616 -69.49 -27.24 12.31
CA PRO A 616 -68.18 -27.87 12.44
C PRO A 616 -68.29 -29.34 12.86
N GLU A 617 -67.89 -30.24 11.96
CA GLU A 617 -67.81 -31.68 12.25
C GLU A 617 -66.61 -31.99 13.19
N LEU A 618 -65.58 -31.20 13.14
CA LEU A 618 -64.45 -31.33 14.03
C LEU A 618 -64.54 -30.36 15.21
N PRO A 619 -64.47 -30.87 16.47
CA PRO A 619 -64.57 -30.02 17.65
C PRO A 619 -63.43 -28.97 17.66
N LYS A 620 -63.83 -27.73 18.04
CA LYS A 620 -62.93 -26.58 18.15
C LYS A 620 -62.14 -26.22 16.86
N LEU A 621 -62.70 -26.54 15.70
CA LEU A 621 -62.13 -26.15 14.42
C LEU A 621 -62.23 -24.64 14.25
N VAL A 622 -61.06 -24.03 14.07
CA VAL A 622 -60.93 -22.62 13.74
C VAL A 622 -59.87 -22.45 12.62
N LEU A 623 -60.12 -21.48 11.72
CA LEU A 623 -59.23 -21.12 10.64
C LEU A 623 -59.06 -19.61 10.60
N ALA A 624 -57.90 -19.17 10.20
CA ALA A 624 -57.56 -17.76 10.03
C ALA A 624 -56.61 -17.57 8.84
N ILE A 625 -56.80 -16.48 8.11
CA ILE A 625 -55.90 -15.98 7.11
C ILE A 625 -55.23 -14.72 7.67
N THR A 626 -53.95 -14.57 7.45
CA THR A 626 -53.22 -13.31 7.68
C THR A 626 -53.07 -12.61 6.33
N PRO A 627 -53.93 -11.66 5.96
CA PRO A 627 -53.97 -11.08 4.62
C PRO A 627 -52.67 -10.37 4.23
N ALA A 628 -51.93 -9.81 5.20
CA ALA A 628 -50.66 -9.13 4.97
C ALA A 628 -49.54 -10.06 4.47
N THR A 629 -49.61 -11.36 4.75
CA THR A 629 -48.57 -12.34 4.44
C THR A 629 -49.02 -13.51 3.57
N GLY A 630 -50.33 -13.76 3.47
CA GLY A 630 -50.89 -14.94 2.83
C GLY A 630 -50.74 -16.21 3.66
N ARG A 631 -50.47 -16.07 4.97
CA ARG A 631 -50.39 -17.22 5.87
C ARG A 631 -51.81 -17.71 6.21
N PHE A 632 -51.96 -19.00 6.18
CA PHE A 632 -53.18 -19.71 6.55
C PHE A 632 -52.89 -20.55 7.80
N THR A 633 -53.67 -20.40 8.85
CA THR A 633 -53.46 -21.09 10.13
C THR A 633 -54.79 -21.54 10.70
N GLY A 634 -54.76 -22.55 11.55
CA GLY A 634 -55.94 -23.03 12.25
C GLY A 634 -55.62 -24.04 13.33
N SER A 635 -56.65 -24.56 13.95
CA SER A 635 -56.54 -25.69 14.86
C SER A 635 -57.87 -26.42 14.97
N PHE A 636 -57.80 -27.66 15.39
CA PHE A 636 -58.96 -28.50 15.70
C PHE A 636 -58.62 -29.52 16.77
N LEU A 637 -59.60 -30.10 17.44
CA LEU A 637 -59.43 -31.22 18.36
C LEU A 637 -59.36 -32.51 17.56
N HIS A 638 -58.24 -33.18 17.55
CA HIS A 638 -57.98 -34.38 16.76
C HIS A 638 -58.81 -35.54 17.30
N PRO A 639 -59.64 -36.20 16.47
CA PRO A 639 -60.67 -37.17 16.94
C PRO A 639 -60.07 -38.40 17.63
N ILE A 640 -58.85 -38.81 17.26
CA ILE A 640 -58.20 -39.98 17.86
C ILE A 640 -57.40 -39.60 19.11
N THR A 641 -56.67 -38.51 19.08
CA THR A 641 -55.79 -38.16 20.18
C THR A 641 -56.43 -37.31 21.26
N ASN A 642 -57.58 -36.74 20.94
CA ASN A 642 -58.23 -35.72 21.77
C ASN A 642 -57.33 -34.54 22.18
N ALA A 643 -56.30 -34.29 21.36
CA ALA A 643 -55.38 -33.19 21.53
C ALA A 643 -55.58 -32.14 20.44
N THR A 644 -55.19 -30.90 20.71
CA THR A 644 -55.27 -29.82 19.71
C THR A 644 -54.21 -30.00 18.63
N SER A 645 -54.66 -30.26 17.40
CA SER A 645 -53.82 -30.24 16.19
C SER A 645 -53.84 -28.86 15.58
N ARG A 646 -52.64 -28.34 15.25
CA ARG A 646 -52.47 -27.03 14.61
C ARG A 646 -52.36 -27.19 13.11
N ILE A 647 -53.05 -26.34 12.36
CA ILE A 647 -52.96 -26.21 10.91
C ILE A 647 -52.01 -25.07 10.57
N SER A 648 -51.11 -25.28 9.61
CA SER A 648 -50.20 -24.26 9.08
C SER A 648 -50.13 -24.41 7.56
N GLY A 649 -50.29 -23.30 6.83
CA GLY A 649 -50.24 -23.28 5.38
C GLY A 649 -50.12 -21.88 4.81
N VAL A 650 -50.23 -21.78 3.50
CA VAL A 650 -50.14 -20.55 2.72
C VAL A 650 -51.20 -20.51 1.62
N ILE A 651 -51.59 -19.31 1.25
CA ILE A 651 -52.47 -19.04 0.11
C ILE A 651 -51.62 -18.95 -1.15
N LEU A 652 -51.99 -19.67 -2.19
CA LEU A 652 -51.43 -19.62 -3.54
C LEU A 652 -52.45 -18.89 -4.43
N GLN A 653 -52.28 -17.56 -4.60
CA GLN A 653 -53.25 -16.72 -5.30
C GLN A 653 -53.42 -17.10 -6.77
N ASP A 654 -52.33 -17.51 -7.44
CA ASP A 654 -52.34 -17.97 -8.84
C ASP A 654 -53.16 -19.25 -9.05
N ARG A 655 -53.32 -20.06 -8.01
CA ARG A 655 -54.07 -21.32 -8.00
C ARG A 655 -55.45 -21.20 -7.33
N ASN A 656 -55.75 -20.03 -6.85
CA ASN A 656 -56.96 -19.74 -6.09
C ASN A 656 -57.22 -20.77 -4.97
N ALA A 657 -56.19 -21.18 -4.24
CA ALA A 657 -56.23 -22.20 -3.20
C ALA A 657 -55.26 -21.91 -2.07
N ALA A 658 -55.43 -22.56 -0.94
CA ALA A 658 -54.44 -22.61 0.13
C ALA A 658 -53.98 -24.06 0.34
N ALA A 659 -52.68 -24.22 0.58
CA ALA A 659 -52.06 -25.51 0.84
C ALA A 659 -51.26 -25.47 2.15
N GLY A 660 -51.35 -26.54 2.92
CA GLY A 660 -50.70 -26.64 4.21
C GLY A 660 -50.79 -28.04 4.82
N PHE A 661 -50.45 -28.12 6.08
CA PHE A 661 -50.40 -29.36 6.84
C PHE A 661 -50.93 -29.17 8.27
N PHE A 662 -51.24 -30.28 8.90
CA PHE A 662 -51.42 -30.38 10.34
C PHE A 662 -50.60 -31.55 10.91
N LEU A 663 -50.39 -31.54 12.20
CA LEU A 663 -49.64 -32.60 12.90
C LEU A 663 -50.65 -33.46 13.69
N GLY A 664 -50.67 -34.73 13.37
CA GLY A 664 -51.49 -35.73 14.07
C GLY A 664 -50.80 -36.30 15.30
N GLN A 665 -50.96 -37.61 15.53
CA GLN A 665 -50.31 -38.33 16.63
C GLN A 665 -48.83 -38.64 16.33
N SER A 666 -48.60 -39.21 15.16
CA SER A 666 -47.28 -39.70 14.74
C SER A 666 -46.91 -39.23 13.33
N ALA A 667 -47.86 -38.81 12.53
CA ALA A 667 -47.71 -38.37 11.15
C ALA A 667 -48.32 -36.98 10.92
N SER A 668 -47.93 -36.35 9.81
CA SER A 668 -48.57 -35.13 9.34
C SER A 668 -49.67 -35.41 8.33
N GLY A 669 -50.69 -34.58 8.34
CA GLY A 669 -51.78 -34.62 7.39
C GLY A 669 -51.86 -33.39 6.51
N ILE A 670 -52.56 -33.49 5.40
CA ILE A 670 -52.79 -32.41 4.43
C ILE A 670 -53.95 -31.53 4.91
N ALA A 671 -53.77 -30.23 4.83
CA ALA A 671 -54.82 -29.23 5.00
C ALA A 671 -54.92 -28.39 3.72
N ALA A 672 -55.92 -28.60 2.92
CA ALA A 672 -56.18 -27.84 1.70
C ALA A 672 -57.44 -26.98 1.89
N PHE A 673 -57.39 -25.72 1.46
CA PHE A 673 -58.51 -24.79 1.54
C PHE A 673 -58.69 -24.09 0.20
N ALA A 674 -59.88 -24.20 -0.38
CA ALA A 674 -60.15 -23.71 -1.72
C ALA A 674 -61.61 -23.22 -1.83
N PRO A 675 -62.02 -22.53 -2.92
CA PRO A 675 -63.44 -22.29 -3.21
C PRO A 675 -64.23 -23.59 -3.16
N ALA A 676 -65.45 -23.52 -2.62
CA ALA A 676 -66.35 -24.66 -2.64
C ALA A 676 -66.72 -24.97 -4.10
N PRO A 677 -66.90 -26.27 -4.45
CA PRO A 677 -67.28 -26.70 -5.78
C PRO A 677 -68.63 -26.16 -6.23
#